data_be252e4c723c594a3775951a447ff68a
#
_entry.id   be252e4c723c594a3775951a447ff68a
#
_cell.length_a   1.000
_cell.length_b   1.000
_cell.length_c   1.000
_cell.angle_alpha   90.00
_cell.angle_beta   90.00
_cell.angle_gamma   90.00
#
_symmetry.space_group_name_H-M   'P 1'
#
loop_
_entity.id
_entity.type
_entity.pdbx_description
1 polymer ?
#
loop_
_entity_poly.entity_id
_entity_poly.type
_entity_poly.pdbx_seq_one_letter_code
_entity_poly.pdbx_strand_id
1 'polypeptide(L)'
;KGSSLSSSSFSYGWTYDVFLSFRGSDTRHGFTGHLYKALCDKGINTFIDDEELQRGEEITPTLMKAIEESRIAIPIFSKNYASSRFCLDELVHIVACSKEMRRLILPVFYDVDPSHVRHQMGSYEEALNSLKDRFKDDKEKLQKWRTALRQAADLSGYHFKPGLKEVAERMKMNTILLGRLLKRSPKKLIALFYIATVHMVGIHGIGGVGKTTIARAVYNLIADQFEGLCFLDNVRENSIKHGLVHLQETLLSKTVGDSSIKLGSVHEGIPIIKHRFNLKKVLLVIDDVDDLNQLQATVGGTDWFGSASRVIITTRDKHLLTCHGVTSTYEVDGLNKEEALKLLSGTAFKIDKVDPCYMRILNRVVTYASGLPLALMVIGSNLFGKSIEEWESSIDQYERIPNKKIQGVLKVSFDSLEEDEQQIFLDIACCFKGYHLSRIKEILFSHHGFCPQYAIGVLTDKTLIKINEYGCVTMHDLIEDMGKEIVRQESPEEPGNRSRLWCPEDIVQVLEENKGTSRIQIINLYCFKYRGVVEWDGMAFEKMNNLKRLIIESGSFTTGPKHLPNSLRVLEWWDYPSPSLPIDFNPKKLVKLELLGSCLMSLDLFMSKKMFVNMRVLNFSDSQNITEIPDLCGVPNLQELSFCNCENLIKIHESVGFLDKLKILYADGCSKLTSFPPIKLTSLEELKLSYCGSLECFPEILGKMENVTSLDIKNSPIKELPSSIQNLTQLQRIKLKNELHLRGDDFTILPACIKELQFLTEIYLEVCENLKKIRGIPPNLETLCVTDCTSLRWIPLNIEELDVECCISLKVIDFTPPPACTREWIPSNVGKFSAINCEYLTSECRSMLLNKELHEADGYKLFRLPGTSIPEWFEHCINGSSISFWFRNKFPVISLSCVFAGLELYAGELFYDLVLSENEWNHVVCTTSWVPQPIKQIGIHKSEIFTIYQHGGKRRDWCLSLPGNEMYMSMVNTSFLENTSRAELHEHNLLYIPILKNKMYIVHMAI
;
A
#
# COMPACT_ATOMS: atom_id res chain seq x y z
N LYS A 1 -18.17 10.33 -49.59
CA LYS A 1 -16.75 10.01 -49.82
C LYS A 1 -15.98 10.52 -48.59
N GLY A 2 -15.85 9.68 -47.62
CA GLY A 2 -15.07 9.93 -46.41
C GLY A 2 -13.69 9.31 -46.59
N SER A 3 -12.66 10.08 -46.39
CA SER A 3 -11.29 9.61 -46.30
C SER A 3 -10.93 9.41 -44.83
N SER A 4 -10.69 8.17 -44.47
CA SER A 4 -10.12 7.76 -43.18
C SER A 4 -8.66 8.18 -43.09
N LEU A 5 -8.34 9.07 -42.16
CA LEU A 5 -6.97 9.34 -41.75
C LEU A 5 -6.52 8.29 -40.72
N SER A 6 -5.63 7.46 -41.15
CA SER A 6 -4.89 6.51 -40.32
C SER A 6 -3.94 7.26 -39.38
N SER A 7 -4.14 7.17 -38.08
CA SER A 7 -3.20 7.64 -37.05
C SER A 7 -2.01 6.69 -36.99
N SER A 8 -0.92 7.04 -37.63
CA SER A 8 0.38 6.39 -37.42
C SER A 8 0.96 6.89 -36.08
N SER A 9 1.02 6.03 -35.09
CA SER A 9 1.76 6.25 -33.85
C SER A 9 3.26 6.15 -34.14
N PHE A 10 3.95 7.28 -34.21
CA PHE A 10 5.41 7.31 -34.21
C PHE A 10 5.92 7.06 -32.79
N SER A 11 6.47 5.89 -32.55
CA SER A 11 7.33 5.64 -31.38
C SER A 11 8.74 6.14 -31.72
N TYR A 12 9.13 7.32 -31.25
CA TYR A 12 10.51 7.76 -31.27
C TYR A 12 11.31 6.97 -30.22
N GLY A 13 12.06 5.96 -30.65
CA GLY A 13 13.09 5.31 -29.86
C GLY A 13 14.35 6.18 -29.88
N TRP A 14 14.67 6.83 -28.74
CA TRP A 14 15.91 7.56 -28.57
C TRP A 14 17.07 6.59 -28.35
N THR A 15 18.20 6.80 -29.02
CA THR A 15 19.42 6.01 -28.83
C THR A 15 20.15 6.43 -27.56
N TYR A 16 20.15 7.73 -27.24
CA TYR A 16 20.78 8.29 -26.04
C TYR A 16 19.77 9.08 -25.21
N ASP A 17 19.90 9.00 -23.89
CA ASP A 17 19.13 9.84 -22.96
C ASP A 17 19.70 11.26 -22.90
N VAL A 18 21.05 11.41 -22.95
CA VAL A 18 21.74 12.67 -22.77
C VAL A 18 22.89 12.79 -23.76
N PHE A 19 23.05 13.99 -24.34
CA PHE A 19 24.23 14.45 -25.11
C PHE A 19 24.95 15.54 -24.32
N LEU A 20 26.28 15.40 -24.11
CA LEU A 20 27.10 16.42 -23.45
C LEU A 20 27.91 17.20 -24.50
N SER A 21 27.64 18.52 -24.64
CA SER A 21 28.45 19.43 -25.46
C SER A 21 29.36 20.27 -24.57
N PHE A 22 30.65 20.19 -24.75
CA PHE A 22 31.63 20.85 -23.87
C PHE A 22 32.97 21.08 -24.61
N ARG A 23 33.78 21.96 -24.05
CA ARG A 23 35.15 22.09 -24.51
C ARG A 23 36.08 21.17 -23.73
N GLY A 24 36.67 20.17 -24.44
CA GLY A 24 37.50 19.13 -23.84
C GLY A 24 38.62 19.63 -22.94
N SER A 25 39.40 20.62 -23.42
CA SER A 25 40.53 21.22 -22.68
C SER A 25 40.14 21.94 -21.39
N ASP A 26 38.87 22.34 -21.24
CA ASP A 26 38.43 23.12 -20.09
C ASP A 26 37.81 22.25 -18.98
N THR A 27 37.04 21.21 -19.34
CA THR A 27 36.19 20.52 -18.41
C THR A 27 36.23 18.98 -18.48
N ARG A 28 36.84 18.36 -19.49
CA ARG A 28 36.86 16.91 -19.71
C ARG A 28 37.34 16.11 -18.49
N HIS A 29 38.53 16.47 -17.98
CA HIS A 29 39.15 15.76 -16.83
C HIS A 29 38.66 16.25 -15.44
N GLY A 30 37.69 17.14 -15.43
CA GLY A 30 37.06 17.71 -14.23
C GLY A 30 35.57 17.51 -14.24
N PHE A 31 34.85 18.63 -14.33
CA PHE A 31 33.39 18.69 -14.20
C PHE A 31 32.65 17.76 -15.18
N THR A 32 32.98 17.78 -16.47
CA THR A 32 32.27 17.00 -17.51
C THR A 32 32.49 15.50 -17.31
N GLY A 33 33.73 15.07 -17.02
CA GLY A 33 34.01 13.65 -16.75
C GLY A 33 33.28 13.13 -15.53
N HIS A 34 33.18 13.91 -14.46
CA HIS A 34 32.41 13.55 -13.30
C HIS A 34 30.90 13.51 -13.58
N LEU A 35 30.38 14.45 -14.37
CA LEU A 35 28.97 14.47 -14.77
C LEU A 35 28.63 13.26 -15.65
N TYR A 36 29.47 12.97 -16.66
CA TYR A 36 29.31 11.79 -17.51
C TYR A 36 29.26 10.50 -16.71
N LYS A 37 30.26 10.30 -15.83
CA LYS A 37 30.32 9.13 -14.97
C LYS A 37 29.07 9.03 -14.08
N ALA A 38 28.66 10.13 -13.48
CA ALA A 38 27.46 10.16 -12.63
C ALA A 38 26.17 9.82 -13.39
N LEU A 39 26.05 10.22 -14.67
CA LEU A 39 24.91 9.86 -15.51
C LEU A 39 24.96 8.38 -15.90
N CYS A 40 26.12 7.86 -16.33
CA CYS A 40 26.29 6.44 -16.67
C CYS A 40 26.05 5.52 -15.46
N ASP A 41 26.58 5.86 -14.29
CA ASP A 41 26.36 5.12 -13.02
C ASP A 41 24.86 5.05 -12.64
N LYS A 42 24.04 5.95 -13.19
CA LYS A 42 22.59 5.96 -13.01
C LYS A 42 21.82 5.19 -14.10
N GLY A 43 22.55 4.57 -15.02
CA GLY A 43 21.97 3.90 -16.19
C GLY A 43 21.29 4.86 -17.16
N ILE A 44 21.73 6.13 -17.19
CA ILE A 44 21.34 7.13 -18.18
C ILE A 44 22.31 6.98 -19.34
N ASN A 45 21.82 6.54 -20.49
CA ASN A 45 22.64 6.35 -21.67
C ASN A 45 23.11 7.72 -22.21
N THR A 46 24.36 8.07 -21.94
CA THR A 46 24.89 9.40 -22.18
C THR A 46 25.98 9.36 -23.27
N PHE A 47 25.81 10.16 -24.28
CA PHE A 47 26.86 10.36 -25.31
C PHE A 47 27.81 11.45 -24.85
N ILE A 48 29.11 11.14 -24.95
CA ILE A 48 30.19 12.10 -24.77
C ILE A 48 31.17 11.91 -25.95
N ASP A 49 31.62 12.99 -26.54
CA ASP A 49 32.64 12.95 -27.60
C ASP A 49 34.01 12.61 -26.99
N ASP A 50 34.52 11.39 -27.26
CA ASP A 50 35.79 10.90 -26.74
C ASP A 50 36.97 11.23 -27.67
N GLU A 51 36.72 11.64 -28.89
CA GLU A 51 37.79 11.97 -29.87
C GLU A 51 38.11 13.46 -29.81
N GLU A 52 39.37 13.82 -29.54
CA GLU A 52 39.91 15.14 -29.84
C GLU A 52 39.99 15.32 -31.37
N LEU A 53 38.97 15.96 -31.95
CA LEU A 53 38.98 16.30 -33.36
C LEU A 53 40.24 17.13 -33.69
N GLN A 54 41.01 16.70 -34.64
CA GLN A 54 42.21 17.41 -35.08
C GLN A 54 41.85 18.76 -35.71
N ARG A 55 42.74 19.74 -35.58
CA ARG A 55 42.50 21.10 -36.12
C ARG A 55 42.29 21.05 -37.61
N GLY A 56 41.07 21.27 -38.08
CA GLY A 56 40.73 21.40 -39.49
C GLY A 56 39.67 20.45 -40.02
N GLU A 57 39.20 19.50 -39.24
CA GLU A 57 38.13 18.58 -39.64
C GLU A 57 36.75 19.18 -39.45
N GLU A 58 35.79 18.77 -40.30
CA GLU A 58 34.37 19.10 -40.13
C GLU A 58 33.74 18.19 -39.06
N ILE A 59 32.65 18.66 -38.41
CA ILE A 59 31.89 17.86 -37.46
C ILE A 59 31.45 16.56 -38.11
N THR A 60 31.82 15.43 -37.52
CA THR A 60 31.53 14.13 -38.11
C THR A 60 30.03 13.90 -38.19
N PRO A 61 29.53 13.25 -39.26
CA PRO A 61 28.09 12.89 -39.35
C PRO A 61 27.59 12.09 -38.16
N THR A 62 28.48 11.35 -37.51
CA THR A 62 28.20 10.58 -36.31
C THR A 62 27.84 11.46 -35.12
N LEU A 63 28.54 12.58 -34.93
CA LEU A 63 28.28 13.53 -33.85
C LEU A 63 26.94 14.25 -34.04
N MET A 64 26.64 14.68 -35.28
CA MET A 64 25.32 15.27 -35.61
C MET A 64 24.18 14.29 -35.36
N LYS A 65 24.38 13.05 -35.80
CA LYS A 65 23.40 11.99 -35.55
C LYS A 65 23.21 11.68 -34.06
N ALA A 66 24.29 11.69 -33.26
CA ALA A 66 24.19 11.52 -31.82
C ALA A 66 23.40 12.67 -31.13
N ILE A 67 23.57 13.91 -31.62
CA ILE A 67 22.74 15.03 -31.19
C ILE A 67 21.29 14.79 -31.59
N GLU A 68 21.01 14.31 -32.81
CA GLU A 68 19.65 14.02 -33.30
C GLU A 68 18.99 12.85 -32.60
N GLU A 69 19.71 11.86 -32.14
CA GLU A 69 19.24 10.67 -31.46
C GLU A 69 19.23 10.79 -29.93
N SER A 70 19.62 11.97 -29.41
CA SER A 70 19.62 12.22 -27.97
C SER A 70 18.34 12.93 -27.50
N ARG A 71 17.84 12.55 -26.37
CA ARG A 71 16.63 13.10 -25.75
C ARG A 71 16.88 14.47 -25.11
N ILE A 72 18.03 14.65 -24.46
CA ILE A 72 18.44 15.84 -23.72
C ILE A 72 19.84 16.27 -24.21
N ALA A 73 20.07 17.54 -24.43
CA ALA A 73 21.41 18.10 -24.68
C ALA A 73 21.83 18.99 -23.49
N ILE A 74 23.06 18.80 -23.00
CA ILE A 74 23.64 19.58 -21.92
C ILE A 74 24.88 20.33 -22.45
N PRO A 75 24.74 21.57 -22.92
CA PRO A 75 25.88 22.41 -23.22
C PRO A 75 26.52 22.93 -21.92
N ILE A 76 27.83 22.67 -21.76
CA ILE A 76 28.63 23.07 -20.61
C ILE A 76 29.49 24.28 -21.02
N PHE A 77 28.96 25.46 -20.75
CA PHE A 77 29.62 26.71 -21.05
C PHE A 77 30.77 26.97 -20.09
N SER A 78 31.98 26.84 -20.54
CA SER A 78 33.21 27.23 -19.84
C SER A 78 33.72 28.56 -20.33
N LYS A 79 34.73 29.12 -19.66
CA LYS A 79 35.33 30.42 -20.01
C LYS A 79 35.76 30.48 -21.50
N ASN A 80 36.24 29.41 -22.06
CA ASN A 80 36.73 29.36 -23.44
C ASN A 80 35.82 28.55 -24.39
N TYR A 81 34.60 28.20 -24.02
CA TYR A 81 33.68 27.45 -24.86
C TYR A 81 33.51 28.05 -26.26
N ALA A 82 33.32 29.38 -26.33
CA ALA A 82 33.13 30.10 -27.58
C ALA A 82 34.38 30.16 -28.44
N SER A 83 35.56 29.80 -27.95
CA SER A 83 36.78 29.76 -28.77
C SER A 83 36.92 28.48 -29.62
N SER A 84 36.03 27.51 -29.39
CA SER A 84 35.95 26.29 -30.20
C SER A 84 34.85 26.41 -31.24
N ARG A 85 35.26 26.37 -32.52
CA ARG A 85 34.32 26.34 -33.65
C ARG A 85 33.40 25.14 -33.58
N PHE A 86 33.91 23.99 -33.15
CA PHE A 86 33.16 22.75 -33.06
C PHE A 86 32.03 22.86 -32.00
N CYS A 87 32.35 23.34 -30.82
CA CYS A 87 31.34 23.56 -29.77
C CYS A 87 30.25 24.56 -30.21
N LEU A 88 30.61 25.57 -31.02
CA LEU A 88 29.64 26.53 -31.56
C LEU A 88 28.76 25.90 -32.64
N ASP A 89 29.32 25.05 -33.51
CA ASP A 89 28.59 24.37 -34.57
C ASP A 89 27.66 23.30 -33.95
N GLU A 90 28.11 22.53 -32.92
CA GLU A 90 27.27 21.65 -32.12
C GLU A 90 26.11 22.42 -31.49
N LEU A 91 26.40 23.57 -30.87
CA LEU A 91 25.37 24.37 -30.20
C LEU A 91 24.30 24.85 -31.18
N VAL A 92 24.69 25.25 -32.38
CA VAL A 92 23.73 25.65 -33.43
C VAL A 92 22.84 24.48 -33.79
N HIS A 93 23.39 23.27 -33.92
CA HIS A 93 22.64 22.07 -34.25
C HIS A 93 21.72 21.64 -33.07
N ILE A 94 22.23 21.65 -31.84
CA ILE A 94 21.45 21.41 -30.63
C ILE A 94 20.23 22.35 -30.56
N VAL A 95 20.42 23.63 -30.80
CA VAL A 95 19.34 24.63 -30.75
C VAL A 95 18.33 24.43 -31.91
N ALA A 96 18.79 24.04 -33.09
CA ALA A 96 17.95 23.71 -34.24
C ALA A 96 17.06 22.47 -33.90
N CYS A 97 17.68 21.38 -33.44
CA CYS A 97 17.00 20.17 -33.05
C CYS A 97 15.97 20.38 -31.90
N SER A 98 16.28 21.29 -30.97
CA SER A 98 15.35 21.67 -29.90
C SER A 98 14.08 22.29 -30.45
N LYS A 99 14.14 23.13 -31.47
CA LYS A 99 12.99 23.79 -32.12
C LYS A 99 12.16 22.81 -32.94
N GLU A 100 12.82 21.99 -33.75
CA GLU A 100 12.15 21.10 -34.70
C GLU A 100 11.53 19.87 -34.02
N MET A 101 12.22 19.28 -33.05
CA MET A 101 11.86 18.02 -32.45
C MET A 101 11.47 18.14 -30.95
N ARG A 102 11.29 19.38 -30.46
CA ARG A 102 10.93 19.66 -29.05
C ARG A 102 11.86 19.00 -28.02
N ARG A 103 13.17 19.11 -28.25
CA ARG A 103 14.18 18.53 -27.36
C ARG A 103 14.58 19.51 -26.27
N LEU A 104 15.05 18.91 -25.17
CA LEU A 104 15.44 19.65 -24.01
C LEU A 104 16.91 20.06 -24.07
N ILE A 105 17.18 21.33 -23.82
CA ILE A 105 18.51 21.87 -23.57
C ILE A 105 18.65 22.26 -22.11
N LEU A 106 19.66 21.72 -21.42
CA LEU A 106 20.02 22.04 -20.05
C LEU A 106 21.39 22.73 -19.99
N PRO A 107 21.46 24.05 -20.07
CA PRO A 107 22.76 24.72 -20.07
C PRO A 107 23.40 24.68 -18.69
N VAL A 108 24.71 24.45 -18.67
CA VAL A 108 25.55 24.48 -17.49
C VAL A 108 26.60 25.59 -17.68
N PHE A 109 26.68 26.55 -16.77
CA PHE A 109 27.62 27.63 -16.77
C PHE A 109 28.74 27.34 -15.77
N TYR A 110 29.87 26.84 -16.23
CA TYR A 110 31.02 26.43 -15.44
C TYR A 110 32.05 27.56 -15.37
N ASP A 111 32.17 28.21 -14.25
CA ASP A 111 33.06 29.34 -14.00
C ASP A 111 32.87 30.52 -14.99
N VAL A 112 31.66 30.69 -15.48
CA VAL A 112 31.28 31.78 -16.36
C VAL A 112 29.91 32.32 -15.98
N ASP A 113 29.77 33.65 -15.98
CA ASP A 113 28.47 34.26 -15.71
C ASP A 113 27.52 34.04 -16.92
N PRO A 114 26.29 33.58 -16.70
CA PRO A 114 25.32 33.41 -17.78
C PRO A 114 25.09 34.67 -18.61
N SER A 115 25.20 35.85 -18.01
CA SER A 115 25.08 37.14 -18.72
C SER A 115 26.19 37.35 -19.73
N HIS A 116 27.42 36.89 -19.44
CA HIS A 116 28.54 36.97 -20.35
C HIS A 116 28.33 36.08 -21.59
N VAL A 117 27.74 34.90 -21.42
CA VAL A 117 27.38 34.02 -22.55
C VAL A 117 26.24 34.62 -23.36
N ARG A 118 25.19 35.10 -22.68
CA ARG A 118 23.98 35.68 -23.29
C ARG A 118 24.27 36.93 -24.12
N HIS A 119 25.07 37.82 -23.58
CA HIS A 119 25.39 39.08 -24.22
C HIS A 119 26.74 39.06 -24.96
N GLN A 120 27.40 37.89 -25.00
CA GLN A 120 28.71 37.65 -25.60
C GLN A 120 29.74 38.71 -25.15
N MET A 121 29.95 38.84 -23.83
CA MET A 121 30.90 39.78 -23.21
C MET A 121 32.15 39.04 -22.71
N GLY A 122 33.24 39.78 -22.48
CA GLY A 122 34.50 39.27 -21.97
C GLY A 122 35.12 38.20 -22.84
N SER A 123 35.47 37.02 -22.30
CA SER A 123 36.12 35.96 -23.06
C SER A 123 35.30 35.45 -24.25
N TYR A 124 33.99 35.58 -24.22
CA TYR A 124 33.11 35.24 -25.33
C TYR A 124 33.16 36.25 -26.44
N GLU A 125 33.27 37.54 -26.09
CA GLU A 125 33.48 38.62 -27.08
C GLU A 125 34.81 38.45 -27.80
N GLU A 126 35.91 38.28 -27.05
CA GLU A 126 37.27 38.10 -27.58
C GLU A 126 37.33 36.86 -28.50
N ALA A 127 36.72 35.74 -28.10
CA ALA A 127 36.65 34.52 -28.87
C ALA A 127 35.90 34.71 -30.20
N LEU A 128 34.71 35.33 -30.16
CA LEU A 128 33.93 35.61 -31.38
C LEU A 128 34.57 36.65 -32.29
N ASN A 129 35.28 37.62 -31.77
CA ASN A 129 36.05 38.60 -32.58
C ASN A 129 37.25 37.91 -33.27
N SER A 130 37.96 37.01 -32.59
CA SER A 130 39.01 36.22 -33.18
C SER A 130 38.48 35.29 -34.30
N LEU A 131 37.32 34.73 -34.13
CA LEU A 131 36.64 33.91 -35.17
C LEU A 131 36.14 34.78 -36.33
N LYS A 132 35.66 35.98 -36.08
CA LYS A 132 35.27 36.95 -37.13
C LYS A 132 36.39 37.26 -38.08
N ASP A 133 37.63 37.43 -37.59
CA ASP A 133 38.82 37.71 -38.43
C ASP A 133 39.20 36.51 -39.29
N ARG A 134 38.91 35.30 -38.83
CA ARG A 134 39.16 34.04 -39.58
C ARG A 134 38.08 33.71 -40.61
N PHE A 135 36.79 34.08 -40.33
CA PHE A 135 35.62 33.78 -41.16
C PHE A 135 35.03 35.06 -41.78
N LYS A 136 35.87 35.97 -42.31
CA LYS A 136 35.49 37.27 -42.89
C LYS A 136 34.41 37.16 -43.97
N ASP A 137 34.37 36.08 -44.70
CA ASP A 137 33.44 35.86 -45.81
C ASP A 137 32.14 35.18 -45.43
N ASP A 138 32.01 34.63 -44.20
CA ASP A 138 30.83 33.92 -43.74
C ASP A 138 30.13 34.62 -42.53
N LYS A 139 29.57 35.77 -42.82
CA LYS A 139 28.82 36.58 -41.81
C LYS A 139 27.56 35.87 -41.28
N GLU A 140 26.97 34.97 -42.08
CA GLU A 140 25.78 34.23 -41.73
C GLU A 140 26.08 33.20 -40.62
N LYS A 141 27.20 32.52 -40.75
CA LYS A 141 27.65 31.51 -39.77
C LYS A 141 27.94 32.14 -38.41
N LEU A 142 28.60 33.29 -38.40
CA LEU A 142 28.89 34.04 -37.19
C LEU A 142 27.57 34.49 -36.47
N GLN A 143 26.56 34.89 -37.23
CA GLN A 143 25.28 35.28 -36.74
C GLN A 143 24.49 34.08 -36.13
N LYS A 144 24.60 32.89 -36.78
CA LYS A 144 24.04 31.65 -36.23
C LYS A 144 24.65 31.28 -34.88
N TRP A 145 25.98 31.37 -34.72
CA TRP A 145 26.66 31.13 -33.46
C TRP A 145 26.23 32.10 -32.37
N ARG A 146 26.16 33.41 -32.66
CA ARG A 146 25.69 34.44 -31.71
C ARG A 146 24.26 34.17 -31.27
N THR A 147 23.40 33.79 -32.19
CA THR A 147 22.02 33.50 -31.94
C THR A 147 21.87 32.24 -31.06
N ALA A 148 22.64 31.19 -31.36
CA ALA A 148 22.62 29.94 -30.59
C ALA A 148 23.14 30.14 -29.15
N LEU A 149 24.24 30.88 -28.96
CA LEU A 149 24.73 31.22 -27.61
C LEU A 149 23.69 32.01 -26.79
N ARG A 150 23.04 33.01 -27.41
CA ARG A 150 21.99 33.79 -26.77
C ARG A 150 20.82 32.89 -26.38
N GLN A 151 20.30 32.10 -27.31
CA GLN A 151 19.15 31.23 -27.10
C GLN A 151 19.42 30.20 -26.01
N ALA A 152 20.57 29.55 -26.02
CA ALA A 152 20.97 28.60 -25.00
C ALA A 152 21.18 29.27 -23.63
N ALA A 153 21.76 30.49 -23.60
CA ALA A 153 21.98 31.22 -22.35
C ALA A 153 20.73 31.95 -21.82
N ASP A 154 19.69 32.09 -22.62
CA ASP A 154 18.38 32.57 -22.20
C ASP A 154 17.59 31.47 -21.44
N LEU A 155 17.97 30.19 -21.62
CA LEU A 155 17.41 29.09 -20.86
C LEU A 155 17.90 29.13 -19.42
N SER A 156 17.06 28.69 -18.51
CA SER A 156 17.44 28.51 -17.09
C SER A 156 18.45 27.38 -16.96
N GLY A 157 19.67 27.69 -16.57
CA GLY A 157 20.78 26.77 -16.47
C GLY A 157 21.42 26.70 -15.10
N TYR A 158 22.40 25.82 -14.95
CA TYR A 158 23.16 25.65 -13.69
C TYR A 158 24.44 26.46 -13.73
N HIS A 159 24.62 27.36 -12.77
CA HIS A 159 25.82 28.17 -12.63
C HIS A 159 26.77 27.59 -11.59
N PHE A 160 28.00 27.29 -11.97
CA PHE A 160 29.06 26.72 -11.14
C PHE A 160 30.24 27.60 -11.02
N LYS A 161 30.66 27.91 -9.79
CA LYS A 161 31.94 28.53 -9.48
C LYS A 161 32.88 27.46 -8.88
N PRO A 162 34.12 27.32 -9.35
CA PRO A 162 35.10 26.44 -8.75
C PRO A 162 35.33 26.86 -7.29
N GLY A 163 35.16 25.93 -6.36
CA GLY A 163 35.33 26.17 -4.91
C GLY A 163 34.07 26.15 -4.04
N LEU A 164 32.86 26.17 -4.62
CA LEU A 164 31.61 25.98 -3.84
C LEU A 164 31.23 24.49 -3.76
N LYS A 165 31.68 23.84 -2.70
CA LYS A 165 31.41 22.42 -2.40
C LYS A 165 29.90 22.09 -2.27
N GLU A 166 29.08 23.04 -1.79
CA GLU A 166 27.63 22.89 -1.63
C GLU A 166 26.86 22.65 -2.94
N VAL A 167 27.39 23.13 -4.05
CA VAL A 167 26.70 23.06 -5.35
C VAL A 167 26.77 21.67 -5.97
N ALA A 168 27.89 20.96 -5.79
CA ALA A 168 28.04 19.58 -6.24
C ALA A 168 27.08 18.62 -5.49
N GLU A 169 26.81 18.91 -4.23
CA GLU A 169 25.87 18.15 -3.39
C GLU A 169 24.41 18.36 -3.82
N ARG A 170 24.02 19.60 -4.13
CA ARG A 170 22.70 19.90 -4.70
C ARG A 170 22.49 19.25 -6.06
N MET A 171 23.53 19.11 -6.88
CA MET A 171 23.43 18.42 -8.16
C MET A 171 23.28 16.92 -8.02
N LYS A 172 23.98 16.27 -7.11
CA LYS A 172 23.78 14.83 -6.84
C LYS A 172 22.33 14.56 -6.45
N MET A 173 21.74 15.43 -5.62
CA MET A 173 20.34 15.31 -5.23
C MET A 173 19.38 15.57 -6.41
N ASN A 174 19.62 16.60 -7.21
CA ASN A 174 18.81 16.88 -8.39
C ASN A 174 18.89 15.75 -9.42
N THR A 175 20.04 15.12 -9.60
CA THR A 175 20.22 13.97 -10.51
C THR A 175 19.52 12.72 -10.00
N ILE A 176 19.53 12.48 -8.69
CA ILE A 176 18.78 11.37 -8.07
C ILE A 176 17.27 11.57 -8.23
N LEU A 177 16.78 12.78 -7.96
CA LEU A 177 15.37 13.13 -8.07
C LEU A 177 14.90 13.22 -9.53
N LEU A 178 15.75 13.73 -10.43
CA LEU A 178 15.48 13.75 -11.86
C LEU A 178 15.43 12.30 -12.43
N GLY A 179 16.34 11.44 -12.00
CA GLY A 179 16.33 10.01 -12.34
C GLY A 179 15.06 9.29 -11.87
N ARG A 180 14.51 9.68 -10.71
CA ARG A 180 13.22 9.19 -10.20
C ARG A 180 12.03 9.67 -11.03
N LEU A 181 11.99 10.97 -11.34
CA LEU A 181 10.98 11.56 -12.21
C LEU A 181 10.96 10.85 -13.56
N LEU A 182 12.14 10.54 -14.10
CA LEU A 182 12.29 9.87 -15.39
C LEU A 182 11.98 8.36 -15.33
N LYS A 183 12.20 7.66 -14.19
CA LYS A 183 11.96 6.21 -14.07
C LYS A 183 10.58 5.84 -13.53
N ARG A 184 10.01 6.58 -12.55
CA ARG A 184 8.76 6.18 -11.86
C ARG A 184 7.46 6.81 -12.38
N SER A 185 7.51 7.99 -12.96
CA SER A 185 6.30 8.67 -13.46
C SER A 185 6.51 9.57 -14.66
N PRO A 186 7.34 9.18 -15.66
CA PRO A 186 7.57 10.08 -16.79
C PRO A 186 6.28 10.34 -17.55
N LYS A 187 5.41 9.34 -17.68
CA LYS A 187 4.18 9.45 -18.48
C LYS A 187 3.11 10.34 -17.83
N LYS A 188 2.94 10.31 -16.51
CA LYS A 188 1.91 11.12 -15.84
C LYS A 188 2.31 12.60 -15.70
N LEU A 189 3.53 12.90 -15.26
CA LEU A 189 4.00 14.28 -15.16
C LEU A 189 4.28 14.89 -16.54
N ILE A 190 4.92 14.15 -17.44
CA ILE A 190 5.23 14.62 -18.80
C ILE A 190 3.96 14.69 -19.66
N ALA A 191 3.02 13.75 -19.56
CA ALA A 191 1.75 13.83 -20.27
C ALA A 191 0.91 15.06 -19.85
N LEU A 192 1.03 15.50 -18.59
CA LEU A 192 0.41 16.72 -18.10
C LEU A 192 0.98 18.00 -18.80
N PHE A 193 2.16 17.93 -19.40
CA PHE A 193 2.82 19.06 -20.06
C PHE A 193 2.56 19.18 -21.57
N TYR A 194 1.94 18.17 -22.21
CA TYR A 194 1.64 18.19 -23.64
C TYR A 194 0.21 18.65 -24.01
N ILE A 195 -0.59 19.08 -23.03
CA ILE A 195 -1.96 19.52 -23.26
C ILE A 195 -1.97 21.01 -23.64
N ALA A 196 -2.79 21.39 -24.64
CA ALA A 196 -2.87 22.77 -25.13
C ALA A 196 -3.56 23.74 -24.14
N THR A 197 -4.19 23.24 -23.10
CA THR A 197 -4.89 24.05 -22.08
C THR A 197 -3.97 24.49 -20.95
N VAL A 198 -4.41 25.48 -20.17
CA VAL A 198 -3.76 25.88 -18.90
C VAL A 198 -3.81 24.70 -17.92
N HIS A 199 -2.71 24.39 -17.28
CA HIS A 199 -2.66 23.26 -16.35
C HIS A 199 -1.98 23.63 -15.04
N MET A 200 -2.63 23.31 -13.92
CA MET A 200 -2.11 23.47 -12.58
C MET A 200 -1.74 22.11 -11.98
N VAL A 201 -0.55 21.99 -11.43
CA VAL A 201 -0.05 20.77 -10.79
C VAL A 201 0.35 21.06 -9.35
N GLY A 202 -0.21 20.34 -8.42
CA GLY A 202 0.14 20.40 -7.01
C GLY A 202 1.15 19.33 -6.62
N ILE A 203 2.27 19.72 -6.02
CA ILE A 203 3.27 18.81 -5.46
C ILE A 203 3.18 18.90 -3.94
N HIS A 204 2.78 17.81 -3.28
CA HIS A 204 2.61 17.80 -1.83
C HIS A 204 3.42 16.70 -1.13
N GLY A 205 3.53 16.78 0.19
CA GLY A 205 4.27 15.83 1.01
C GLY A 205 4.93 16.48 2.23
N ILE A 206 5.52 15.67 3.09
CA ILE A 206 6.13 16.12 4.34
C ILE A 206 7.25 17.16 4.13
N GLY A 207 7.57 17.92 5.21
CA GLY A 207 8.71 18.83 5.22
C GLY A 207 10.03 18.11 4.96
N GLY A 208 10.88 18.68 4.08
CA GLY A 208 12.21 18.13 3.80
C GLY A 208 12.26 16.94 2.84
N VAL A 209 11.12 16.49 2.26
CA VAL A 209 11.06 15.35 1.30
C VAL A 209 11.59 15.69 -0.10
N GLY A 210 11.82 16.97 -0.40
CA GLY A 210 12.39 17.42 -1.67
C GLY A 210 11.39 18.04 -2.66
N LYS A 211 10.21 18.48 -2.24
CA LYS A 211 9.19 19.12 -3.09
C LYS A 211 9.75 20.27 -3.93
N THR A 212 10.37 21.25 -3.26
CA THR A 212 11.03 22.40 -3.91
C THR A 212 12.09 21.97 -4.92
N THR A 213 12.84 20.92 -4.60
CA THR A 213 13.89 20.39 -5.48
C THR A 213 13.29 19.79 -6.75
N ILE A 214 12.18 19.04 -6.61
CA ILE A 214 11.43 18.49 -7.75
C ILE A 214 10.82 19.61 -8.59
N ALA A 215 10.15 20.57 -7.96
CA ALA A 215 9.55 21.72 -8.66
C ALA A 215 10.60 22.50 -9.44
N ARG A 216 11.77 22.71 -8.84
CA ARG A 216 12.91 23.39 -9.48
C ARG A 216 13.50 22.58 -10.65
N ALA A 217 13.60 21.27 -10.49
CA ALA A 217 14.06 20.39 -11.57
C ALA A 217 13.09 20.40 -12.76
N VAL A 218 11.78 20.33 -12.49
CA VAL A 218 10.74 20.44 -13.53
C VAL A 218 10.75 21.83 -14.18
N TYR A 219 10.82 22.89 -13.38
CA TYR A 219 10.92 24.26 -13.89
C TYR A 219 12.10 24.42 -14.86
N ASN A 220 13.28 23.97 -14.46
CA ASN A 220 14.47 24.05 -15.32
C ASN A 220 14.35 23.18 -16.59
N LEU A 221 13.56 22.10 -16.52
CA LEU A 221 13.36 21.15 -17.61
C LEU A 221 12.54 21.73 -18.76
N ILE A 222 11.58 22.60 -18.46
CA ILE A 222 10.58 23.06 -19.44
C ILE A 222 10.55 24.58 -19.63
N ALA A 223 11.40 25.33 -18.93
CA ALA A 223 11.38 26.80 -18.93
C ALA A 223 11.50 27.44 -20.33
N ASP A 224 12.27 26.82 -21.22
CA ASP A 224 12.50 27.28 -22.58
C ASP A 224 11.25 27.35 -23.46
N GLN A 225 10.18 26.71 -23.04
CA GLN A 225 8.92 26.64 -23.79
C GLN A 225 7.95 27.78 -23.46
N PHE A 226 8.31 28.68 -22.54
CA PHE A 226 7.42 29.70 -22.01
C PHE A 226 7.96 31.10 -22.19
N GLU A 227 7.04 32.04 -22.40
CA GLU A 227 7.35 33.46 -22.65
C GLU A 227 7.59 34.22 -21.33
N GLY A 228 6.90 33.79 -20.26
CA GLY A 228 7.02 34.38 -18.94
C GLY A 228 7.41 33.32 -17.90
N LEU A 229 8.41 33.63 -17.10
CA LEU A 229 9.00 32.68 -16.14
C LEU A 229 9.02 33.27 -14.75
N CYS A 230 8.45 32.56 -13.76
CA CYS A 230 8.61 32.97 -12.36
C CYS A 230 8.71 31.74 -11.45
N PHE A 231 9.70 31.76 -10.59
CA PHE A 231 9.81 30.89 -9.42
C PHE A 231 9.69 31.75 -8.17
N LEU A 232 8.56 31.67 -7.46
CA LEU A 232 8.35 32.29 -6.16
C LEU A 232 8.81 31.32 -5.07
N ASP A 233 10.00 31.58 -4.55
CA ASP A 233 10.58 30.73 -3.49
C ASP A 233 9.96 31.08 -2.12
N ASN A 234 9.74 30.06 -1.25
CA ASN A 234 9.36 30.21 0.15
C ASN A 234 8.19 31.18 0.36
N VAL A 235 7.09 30.98 -0.34
CA VAL A 235 5.91 31.87 -0.34
C VAL A 235 5.38 32.07 1.08
N ARG A 236 5.34 31.02 1.90
CA ARG A 236 4.94 31.07 3.30
C ARG A 236 5.74 32.12 4.09
N GLU A 237 7.07 32.05 4.07
CA GLU A 237 7.91 32.97 4.81
C GLU A 237 7.85 34.39 4.24
N ASN A 238 7.83 34.51 2.91
CA ASN A 238 7.80 35.82 2.25
C ASN A 238 6.47 36.52 2.43
N SER A 239 5.34 35.80 2.49
CA SER A 239 4.04 36.38 2.80
C SER A 239 3.95 36.88 4.23
N ILE A 240 4.54 36.19 5.21
CA ILE A 240 4.61 36.63 6.61
C ILE A 240 5.51 37.86 6.76
N LYS A 241 6.67 37.86 6.11
CA LYS A 241 7.66 38.95 6.26
C LYS A 241 7.31 40.22 5.50
N HIS A 242 6.74 40.09 4.31
CA HIS A 242 6.58 41.20 3.36
C HIS A 242 5.15 41.39 2.88
N GLY A 243 4.23 40.48 3.20
CA GLY A 243 2.84 40.49 2.80
C GLY A 243 2.58 39.98 1.38
N LEU A 244 1.29 39.79 1.07
CA LEU A 244 0.85 39.24 -0.24
C LEU A 244 1.10 40.21 -1.40
N VAL A 245 1.06 41.51 -1.16
CA VAL A 245 1.35 42.56 -2.18
C VAL A 245 2.75 42.39 -2.74
N HIS A 246 3.73 42.16 -1.87
CA HIS A 246 5.12 41.93 -2.28
C HIS A 246 5.27 40.66 -3.17
N LEU A 247 4.51 39.60 -2.88
CA LEU A 247 4.48 38.39 -3.74
C LEU A 247 3.97 38.73 -5.14
N GLN A 248 2.91 39.54 -5.25
CA GLN A 248 2.37 40.00 -6.52
C GLN A 248 3.35 40.89 -7.29
N GLU A 249 4.00 41.86 -6.61
CA GLU A 249 5.03 42.70 -7.23
C GLU A 249 6.21 41.85 -7.76
N THR A 250 6.65 40.87 -6.95
CA THR A 250 7.73 39.95 -7.35
C THR A 250 7.32 39.11 -8.56
N LEU A 251 6.09 38.58 -8.56
CA LEU A 251 5.54 37.80 -9.66
C LEU A 251 5.49 38.60 -10.97
N LEU A 252 4.98 39.83 -10.90
CA LEU A 252 4.89 40.76 -12.05
C LEU A 252 6.29 41.16 -12.56
N SER A 253 7.19 41.54 -11.65
CA SER A 253 8.56 41.91 -12.01
C SER A 253 9.32 40.80 -12.73
N LYS A 254 9.24 39.57 -12.22
CA LYS A 254 9.93 38.42 -12.85
C LYS A 254 9.33 37.99 -14.16
N THR A 255 8.00 38.08 -14.35
CA THR A 255 7.31 37.59 -15.55
C THR A 255 7.18 38.63 -16.65
N VAL A 256 7.08 39.90 -16.30
CA VAL A 256 6.89 41.00 -17.27
C VAL A 256 8.19 41.74 -17.54
N GLY A 257 9.17 41.61 -16.63
CA GLY A 257 10.46 42.30 -16.72
C GLY A 257 10.42 43.79 -16.32
N ASP A 258 9.30 44.24 -15.71
CA ASP A 258 9.10 45.61 -15.25
C ASP A 258 9.15 45.70 -13.73
N SER A 259 10.28 46.14 -13.20
CA SER A 259 10.50 46.31 -11.76
C SER A 259 9.88 47.61 -11.19
N SER A 260 9.28 48.43 -12.01
CA SER A 260 8.68 49.72 -11.59
C SER A 260 7.26 49.57 -11.04
N ILE A 261 6.65 48.42 -11.22
CA ILE A 261 5.27 48.17 -10.79
C ILE A 261 5.22 48.15 -9.26
N LYS A 262 4.47 49.11 -8.68
CA LYS A 262 4.13 49.16 -7.28
C LYS A 262 2.64 49.02 -7.12
N LEU A 263 2.21 48.22 -6.15
CA LEU A 263 0.83 47.90 -5.89
C LEU A 263 0.39 48.49 -4.54
N GLY A 264 -0.75 49.10 -4.49
CA GLY A 264 -1.32 49.64 -3.24
C GLY A 264 -2.07 48.60 -2.42
N SER A 265 -2.55 47.52 -3.06
CA SER A 265 -3.28 46.46 -2.38
C SER A 265 -3.29 45.16 -3.18
N VAL A 266 -3.63 44.04 -2.53
CA VAL A 266 -3.81 42.74 -3.18
C VAL A 266 -4.91 42.80 -4.26
N HIS A 267 -6.00 43.51 -3.99
CA HIS A 267 -7.12 43.65 -4.93
C HIS A 267 -6.76 44.43 -6.20
N GLU A 268 -5.82 45.38 -6.12
CA GLU A 268 -5.26 46.06 -7.30
C GLU A 268 -4.36 45.14 -8.12
N GLY A 269 -3.58 44.29 -7.45
CA GLY A 269 -2.65 43.39 -8.11
C GLY A 269 -3.34 42.28 -8.92
N ILE A 270 -4.47 41.75 -8.45
CA ILE A 270 -5.21 40.64 -9.09
C ILE A 270 -5.60 40.95 -10.57
N PRO A 271 -6.29 42.04 -10.88
CA PRO A 271 -6.66 42.38 -12.28
C PRO A 271 -5.45 42.66 -13.15
N ILE A 272 -4.39 43.25 -12.58
CA ILE A 272 -3.14 43.53 -13.30
C ILE A 272 -2.46 42.21 -13.69
N ILE A 273 -2.32 41.26 -12.75
CA ILE A 273 -1.74 39.94 -13.01
C ILE A 273 -2.56 39.24 -14.09
N LYS A 274 -3.89 39.16 -13.90
CA LYS A 274 -4.80 38.53 -14.86
C LYS A 274 -4.67 39.14 -16.28
N HIS A 275 -4.66 40.44 -16.38
CA HIS A 275 -4.51 41.12 -17.68
C HIS A 275 -3.15 40.86 -18.34
N ARG A 276 -2.06 40.85 -17.55
CA ARG A 276 -0.70 40.64 -18.07
C ARG A 276 -0.43 39.19 -18.49
N PHE A 277 -1.10 38.20 -17.88
CA PHE A 277 -0.87 36.77 -18.11
C PHE A 277 -1.85 36.13 -19.08
N ASN A 278 -3.02 36.74 -19.32
CA ASN A 278 -4.08 36.14 -20.14
C ASN A 278 -3.64 35.85 -21.58
N LEU A 279 -2.71 36.61 -22.14
CA LEU A 279 -2.20 36.43 -23.51
C LEU A 279 -0.80 35.82 -23.57
N LYS A 280 -0.20 35.50 -22.45
CA LYS A 280 1.16 34.96 -22.38
C LYS A 280 1.18 33.50 -21.96
N LYS A 281 2.02 32.71 -22.61
CA LYS A 281 2.34 31.35 -22.16
C LYS A 281 3.36 31.42 -21.04
N VAL A 282 2.89 31.24 -19.78
CA VAL A 282 3.72 31.41 -18.58
C VAL A 282 3.98 30.09 -17.85
N LEU A 283 5.16 29.98 -17.25
CA LEU A 283 5.52 28.93 -16.30
C LEU A 283 5.74 29.55 -14.92
N LEU A 284 4.88 29.22 -13.99
CA LEU A 284 4.93 29.69 -12.62
C LEU A 284 5.21 28.54 -11.66
N VAL A 285 6.09 28.77 -10.70
CA VAL A 285 6.25 27.89 -9.54
C VAL A 285 5.97 28.71 -8.28
N ILE A 286 5.03 28.25 -7.49
CA ILE A 286 4.63 28.82 -6.20
C ILE A 286 5.07 27.85 -5.11
N ASP A 287 6.19 28.15 -4.45
CA ASP A 287 6.85 27.18 -3.58
C ASP A 287 6.56 27.41 -2.09
N ASP A 288 6.30 26.32 -1.36
CA ASP A 288 5.99 26.25 0.08
C ASP A 288 4.76 27.08 0.47
N VAL A 289 3.63 26.82 -0.21
CA VAL A 289 2.32 27.44 0.10
C VAL A 289 1.71 26.80 1.34
N ASP A 290 1.14 27.63 2.26
CA ASP A 290 0.47 27.18 3.46
C ASP A 290 -0.90 27.86 3.73
N ASP A 291 -1.28 28.85 2.91
CA ASP A 291 -2.55 29.56 3.03
C ASP A 291 -3.23 29.72 1.65
N LEU A 292 -4.55 29.53 1.60
CA LEU A 292 -5.34 29.68 0.39
C LEU A 292 -5.28 31.11 -0.19
N ASN A 293 -5.19 32.14 0.65
CA ASN A 293 -5.06 33.54 0.24
C ASN A 293 -3.80 33.79 -0.58
N GLN A 294 -2.72 33.03 -0.34
CA GLN A 294 -1.49 33.12 -1.14
C GLN A 294 -1.74 32.69 -2.58
N LEU A 295 -2.50 31.60 -2.79
CA LEU A 295 -2.88 31.11 -4.10
C LEU A 295 -3.88 32.03 -4.79
N GLN A 296 -4.89 32.51 -4.06
CA GLN A 296 -5.88 33.45 -4.60
C GLN A 296 -5.24 34.78 -5.04
N ALA A 297 -4.23 35.25 -4.30
CA ALA A 297 -3.53 36.49 -4.63
C ALA A 297 -2.56 36.36 -5.83
N THR A 298 -1.98 35.15 -6.08
CA THR A 298 -0.89 34.96 -7.04
C THR A 298 -1.28 34.23 -8.30
N VAL A 299 -2.13 33.19 -8.21
CA VAL A 299 -2.46 32.32 -9.36
C VAL A 299 -3.95 32.26 -9.66
N GLY A 300 -4.83 32.67 -8.75
CA GLY A 300 -6.29 32.72 -8.95
C GLY A 300 -6.85 31.48 -9.67
N GLY A 301 -7.51 31.68 -10.80
CA GLY A 301 -8.04 30.58 -11.61
C GLY A 301 -7.27 30.35 -12.91
N THR A 302 -7.60 29.26 -13.59
CA THR A 302 -7.03 28.94 -14.92
C THR A 302 -7.30 30.00 -15.98
N ASP A 303 -8.35 30.80 -15.79
CA ASP A 303 -8.76 31.93 -16.65
C ASP A 303 -7.81 33.15 -16.58
N TRP A 304 -6.81 33.13 -15.68
CA TRP A 304 -5.81 34.19 -15.61
C TRP A 304 -4.70 34.07 -16.66
N PHE A 305 -4.56 32.90 -17.29
CA PHE A 305 -3.38 32.53 -18.05
C PHE A 305 -3.66 32.28 -19.51
N GLY A 306 -2.71 32.64 -20.37
CA GLY A 306 -2.74 32.28 -21.78
C GLY A 306 -2.63 30.76 -21.98
N SER A 307 -3.13 30.29 -23.13
CA SER A 307 -3.16 28.87 -23.51
C SER A 307 -1.79 28.21 -23.33
N ALA A 308 -1.82 26.96 -22.89
CA ALA A 308 -0.62 26.15 -22.61
C ALA A 308 0.28 26.66 -21.46
N SER A 309 -0.18 27.60 -20.63
CA SER A 309 0.53 27.97 -19.39
C SER A 309 0.56 26.84 -18.37
N ARG A 310 1.57 26.86 -17.49
CA ARG A 310 1.77 25.88 -16.43
C ARG A 310 1.99 26.54 -15.08
N VAL A 311 1.27 26.04 -14.08
CA VAL A 311 1.44 26.46 -12.70
C VAL A 311 1.80 25.23 -11.86
N ILE A 312 2.92 25.30 -11.18
CA ILE A 312 3.39 24.26 -10.25
C ILE A 312 3.30 24.82 -8.84
N ILE A 313 2.55 24.16 -7.97
CA ILE A 313 2.35 24.59 -6.60
C ILE A 313 2.97 23.53 -5.68
N THR A 314 3.84 23.95 -4.77
CA THR A 314 4.32 23.03 -3.73
C THR A 314 3.75 23.39 -2.39
N THR A 315 3.30 22.39 -1.64
CA THR A 315 2.70 22.57 -0.32
C THR A 315 2.93 21.35 0.57
N ARG A 316 2.72 21.52 1.87
CA ARG A 316 2.66 20.42 2.84
C ARG A 316 1.22 19.95 3.08
N ASP A 317 0.24 20.73 2.62
CA ASP A 317 -1.18 20.53 2.84
C ASP A 317 -1.89 20.27 1.50
N LYS A 318 -2.34 19.03 1.29
CA LYS A 318 -3.06 18.62 0.09
C LYS A 318 -4.42 19.31 -0.03
N HIS A 319 -5.04 19.63 1.12
CA HIS A 319 -6.37 20.25 1.12
C HIS A 319 -6.36 21.63 0.44
N LEU A 320 -5.30 22.42 0.61
CA LEU A 320 -5.14 23.70 -0.10
C LEU A 320 -5.23 23.55 -1.62
N LEU A 321 -4.63 22.51 -2.18
CA LEU A 321 -4.69 22.22 -3.61
C LEU A 321 -6.13 21.91 -4.05
N THR A 322 -6.84 21.12 -3.26
CA THR A 322 -8.23 20.76 -3.53
C THR A 322 -9.14 21.97 -3.44
N CYS A 323 -9.00 22.81 -2.40
CA CYS A 323 -9.76 24.06 -2.23
C CYS A 323 -9.50 25.08 -3.35
N HIS A 324 -8.28 25.09 -3.91
CA HIS A 324 -7.94 25.94 -5.05
C HIS A 324 -8.37 25.35 -6.41
N GLY A 325 -8.98 24.16 -6.45
CA GLY A 325 -9.42 23.50 -7.68
C GLY A 325 -8.30 22.83 -8.48
N VAL A 326 -7.15 22.54 -7.88
CA VAL A 326 -6.05 21.80 -8.52
C VAL A 326 -6.39 20.31 -8.54
N THR A 327 -6.72 19.81 -9.73
CA THR A 327 -7.12 18.40 -9.91
C THR A 327 -5.94 17.45 -10.07
N SER A 328 -4.80 17.95 -10.55
CA SER A 328 -3.59 17.14 -10.74
C SER A 328 -2.64 17.31 -9.58
N THR A 329 -2.56 16.30 -8.73
CA THR A 329 -1.67 16.31 -7.56
C THR A 329 -0.64 15.18 -7.63
N TYR A 330 0.56 15.46 -7.11
CA TYR A 330 1.66 14.52 -6.99
C TYR A 330 2.17 14.51 -5.55
N GLU A 331 2.07 13.36 -4.88
CA GLU A 331 2.65 13.15 -3.58
C GLU A 331 4.11 12.72 -3.73
N VAL A 332 5.00 13.37 -2.98
CA VAL A 332 6.44 13.07 -2.99
C VAL A 332 6.76 12.02 -1.94
N ASP A 333 7.17 10.83 -2.39
CA ASP A 333 7.64 9.76 -1.51
C ASP A 333 9.09 9.99 -1.05
N GLY A 334 9.43 9.42 0.10
CA GLY A 334 10.82 9.35 0.60
C GLY A 334 11.76 8.59 -0.36
N LEU A 335 13.07 8.72 -0.22
CA LEU A 335 14.08 8.00 -0.99
C LEU A 335 14.06 6.51 -0.63
N ASN A 336 14.27 5.62 -1.61
CA ASN A 336 14.51 4.23 -1.33
C ASN A 336 15.91 4.03 -0.71
N LYS A 337 16.18 2.83 -0.21
CA LYS A 337 17.43 2.51 0.50
C LYS A 337 18.69 2.82 -0.31
N GLU A 338 18.69 2.49 -1.59
CA GLU A 338 19.87 2.72 -2.46
C GLU A 338 20.10 4.21 -2.72
N GLU A 339 19.03 4.96 -2.99
CA GLU A 339 19.07 6.40 -3.21
C GLU A 339 19.47 7.14 -1.94
N ALA A 340 18.95 6.71 -0.80
CA ALA A 340 19.31 7.25 0.52
C ALA A 340 20.79 7.01 0.84
N LEU A 341 21.30 5.81 0.60
CA LEU A 341 22.74 5.50 0.74
C LEU A 341 23.60 6.38 -0.18
N LYS A 342 23.21 6.55 -1.43
CA LYS A 342 23.94 7.40 -2.38
C LYS A 342 23.97 8.88 -1.94
N LEU A 343 22.82 9.40 -1.48
CA LEU A 343 22.75 10.77 -0.99
C LEU A 343 23.60 10.95 0.27
N LEU A 344 23.46 10.04 1.24
CA LEU A 344 24.21 10.06 2.48
C LEU A 344 25.71 9.96 2.24
N SER A 345 26.16 8.98 1.46
CA SER A 345 27.58 8.79 1.12
C SER A 345 28.15 10.00 0.43
N GLY A 346 27.44 10.59 -0.53
CA GLY A 346 27.84 11.81 -1.20
C GLY A 346 28.00 12.98 -0.25
N THR A 347 27.15 13.07 0.78
CA THR A 347 27.16 14.16 1.76
C THR A 347 28.25 13.94 2.82
N ALA A 348 28.40 12.71 3.31
CA ALA A 348 29.27 12.39 4.45
C ALA A 348 30.73 12.18 4.07
N PHE A 349 31.04 11.71 2.84
CA PHE A 349 32.44 11.44 2.43
C PHE A 349 32.96 12.37 1.36
N LYS A 350 32.08 12.97 0.56
CA LYS A 350 32.44 13.76 -0.63
C LYS A 350 33.30 13.00 -1.65
N ILE A 351 33.40 11.68 -1.55
CA ILE A 351 34.18 10.76 -2.36
C ILE A 351 33.27 9.61 -2.81
N ASP A 352 33.47 9.10 -4.03
CA ASP A 352 32.62 8.04 -4.60
C ASP A 352 32.89 6.62 -4.03
N LYS A 353 33.99 6.38 -3.33
CA LYS A 353 34.29 5.10 -2.69
C LYS A 353 34.14 5.21 -1.18
N VAL A 354 33.17 4.51 -0.65
CA VAL A 354 32.94 4.39 0.79
C VAL A 354 33.76 3.22 1.30
N ASP A 355 34.50 3.41 2.40
CA ASP A 355 35.19 2.33 3.09
C ASP A 355 34.15 1.32 3.62
N PRO A 356 34.29 0.01 3.35
CA PRO A 356 33.40 -1.02 3.84
C PRO A 356 33.12 -0.97 5.35
N CYS A 357 34.08 -0.49 6.14
CA CYS A 357 33.92 -0.34 7.60
C CYS A 357 32.75 0.57 7.99
N TYR A 358 32.41 1.57 7.17
CA TYR A 358 31.30 2.49 7.44
C TYR A 358 29.94 1.95 7.03
N MET A 359 29.86 0.83 6.29
CA MET A 359 28.58 0.35 5.72
C MET A 359 27.52 0.02 6.77
N ARG A 360 27.93 -0.51 7.94
CA ARG A 360 27.01 -0.82 9.04
C ARG A 360 26.34 0.45 9.57
N ILE A 361 27.12 1.47 9.82
CA ILE A 361 26.65 2.77 10.33
C ILE A 361 25.84 3.52 9.28
N LEU A 362 26.26 3.53 8.01
CA LEU A 362 25.51 4.13 6.92
C LEU A 362 24.11 3.51 6.80
N ASN A 363 23.99 2.20 6.88
CA ASN A 363 22.70 1.53 6.89
C ASN A 363 21.84 1.95 8.09
N ARG A 364 22.42 2.10 9.28
CA ARG A 364 21.73 2.57 10.47
C ARG A 364 21.21 4.00 10.31
N VAL A 365 22.04 4.91 9.77
CA VAL A 365 21.63 6.28 9.44
C VAL A 365 20.51 6.31 8.42
N VAL A 366 20.59 5.49 7.36
CA VAL A 366 19.53 5.41 6.33
C VAL A 366 18.21 4.92 6.93
N THR A 367 18.28 3.92 7.82
CA THR A 367 17.10 3.43 8.54
C THR A 367 16.49 4.53 9.40
N TYR A 368 17.30 5.22 10.22
CA TYR A 368 16.85 6.35 11.05
C TYR A 368 16.23 7.48 10.22
N ALA A 369 16.88 7.88 9.12
CA ALA A 369 16.37 8.96 8.25
C ALA A 369 15.10 8.56 7.48
N SER A 370 14.77 7.26 7.43
CA SER A 370 13.56 6.71 6.82
C SER A 370 13.28 7.26 5.41
N GLY A 371 14.33 7.47 4.61
CA GLY A 371 14.25 8.00 3.26
C GLY A 371 14.04 9.52 3.15
N LEU A 372 14.09 10.29 4.25
CA LEU A 372 13.92 11.75 4.20
C LEU A 372 15.21 12.45 3.74
N PRO A 373 15.24 13.10 2.55
CA PRO A 373 16.45 13.75 2.02
C PRO A 373 17.07 14.77 2.98
N LEU A 374 16.24 15.59 3.62
CA LEU A 374 16.72 16.59 4.58
C LEU A 374 17.49 15.95 5.73
N ALA A 375 16.97 14.84 6.29
CA ALA A 375 17.64 14.15 7.39
C ALA A 375 18.98 13.58 6.96
N LEU A 376 19.03 12.93 5.80
CA LEU A 376 20.26 12.39 5.23
C LEU A 376 21.33 13.47 5.00
N MET A 377 20.91 14.64 4.51
CA MET A 377 21.82 15.77 4.28
C MET A 377 22.33 16.38 5.59
N VAL A 378 21.45 16.61 6.56
CA VAL A 378 21.82 17.18 7.86
C VAL A 378 22.76 16.24 8.62
N ILE A 379 22.41 14.96 8.69
CA ILE A 379 23.23 13.95 9.37
C ILE A 379 24.55 13.75 8.64
N GLY A 380 24.53 13.56 7.32
CA GLY A 380 25.73 13.38 6.52
C GLY A 380 26.70 14.56 6.64
N SER A 381 26.20 15.80 6.67
CA SER A 381 27.02 16.99 6.87
C SER A 381 27.65 17.05 8.28
N ASN A 382 26.90 16.61 9.30
CA ASN A 382 27.41 16.57 10.69
C ASN A 382 28.45 15.46 10.89
N LEU A 383 28.39 14.37 10.12
CA LEU A 383 29.31 13.25 10.20
C LEU A 383 30.56 13.44 9.34
N PHE A 384 30.60 14.41 8.46
CA PHE A 384 31.72 14.64 7.58
C PHE A 384 33.03 14.92 8.35
N GLY A 385 34.07 14.15 8.04
CA GLY A 385 35.39 14.31 8.64
C GLY A 385 35.55 13.74 10.06
N LYS A 386 34.57 13.00 10.57
CA LYS A 386 34.59 12.38 11.89
C LYS A 386 35.00 10.91 11.81
N SER A 387 35.53 10.38 12.93
CA SER A 387 35.87 8.96 13.09
C SER A 387 34.63 8.07 13.17
N ILE A 388 34.83 6.74 13.05
CA ILE A 388 33.74 5.75 13.16
C ILE A 388 33.08 5.80 14.55
N GLU A 389 33.89 5.92 15.61
CA GLU A 389 33.41 6.01 17.00
C GLU A 389 32.56 7.26 17.22
N GLU A 390 32.96 8.39 16.64
CA GLU A 390 32.19 9.63 16.69
C GLU A 390 30.87 9.51 15.89
N TRP A 391 30.88 8.74 14.80
CA TRP A 391 29.67 8.44 14.04
C TRP A 391 28.71 7.58 14.88
N GLU A 392 29.20 6.50 15.51
CA GLU A 392 28.38 5.62 16.37
C GLU A 392 27.75 6.42 17.50
N SER A 393 28.56 7.18 18.23
CA SER A 393 28.09 8.03 19.32
C SER A 393 27.05 9.09 18.86
N SER A 394 27.25 9.69 17.67
CA SER A 394 26.32 10.68 17.13
C SER A 394 24.98 10.05 16.76
N ILE A 395 24.98 8.83 16.20
CA ILE A 395 23.74 8.12 15.84
C ILE A 395 23.00 7.67 17.10
N ASP A 396 23.70 7.12 18.10
CA ASP A 396 23.12 6.77 19.39
C ASP A 396 22.43 8.01 20.04
N GLN A 397 23.03 9.18 19.88
CA GLN A 397 22.43 10.43 20.35
C GLN A 397 21.18 10.81 19.55
N TYR A 398 21.20 10.70 18.20
CA TYR A 398 20.03 11.07 17.37
C TYR A 398 18.85 10.10 17.58
N GLU A 399 19.10 8.83 17.83
CA GLU A 399 18.05 7.84 18.13
C GLU A 399 17.37 8.11 19.48
N ARG A 400 18.09 8.72 20.44
CA ARG A 400 17.53 9.13 21.74
C ARG A 400 16.88 10.52 21.72
N ILE A 401 17.56 11.49 21.08
CA ILE A 401 17.15 12.90 21.04
C ILE A 401 17.20 13.36 19.58
N PRO A 402 16.08 13.55 18.94
CA PRO A 402 16.03 13.92 17.53
C PRO A 402 16.74 15.25 17.24
N ASN A 403 17.35 15.36 16.09
CA ASN A 403 18.09 16.56 15.68
C ASN A 403 17.18 17.78 15.58
N LYS A 404 17.50 18.85 16.33
CA LYS A 404 16.68 20.09 16.40
C LYS A 404 16.38 20.72 15.04
N LYS A 405 17.31 20.66 14.07
CA LYS A 405 17.12 21.24 12.73
C LYS A 405 16.09 20.45 11.92
N ILE A 406 16.14 19.13 12.02
CA ILE A 406 15.16 18.23 11.38
C ILE A 406 13.79 18.44 12.03
N GLN A 407 13.77 18.44 13.37
CA GLN A 407 12.55 18.68 14.15
C GLN A 407 11.87 20.00 13.80
N GLY A 408 12.64 21.10 13.72
CA GLY A 408 12.12 22.43 13.40
C GLY A 408 11.41 22.47 12.03
N VAL A 409 11.94 21.75 11.02
CA VAL A 409 11.30 21.71 9.69
C VAL A 409 10.00 20.88 9.73
N LEU A 410 9.97 19.77 10.45
CA LEU A 410 8.78 18.91 10.55
C LEU A 410 7.68 19.55 11.41
N LYS A 411 8.08 20.22 12.50
CA LYS A 411 7.19 20.85 13.48
C LYS A 411 6.28 21.93 12.88
N VAL A 412 6.69 22.59 11.81
CA VAL A 412 5.88 23.59 11.09
C VAL A 412 4.48 23.07 10.73
N SER A 413 4.37 21.80 10.28
CA SER A 413 3.07 21.20 9.96
C SER A 413 2.24 20.90 11.20
N PHE A 414 2.87 20.56 12.32
CA PHE A 414 2.20 20.37 13.61
C PHE A 414 1.73 21.71 14.22
N ASP A 415 2.56 22.75 14.18
CA ASP A 415 2.23 24.08 14.73
C ASP A 415 1.07 24.76 13.97
N SER A 416 0.76 24.30 12.74
CA SER A 416 -0.37 24.78 11.96
C SER A 416 -1.68 24.02 12.22
N LEU A 417 -1.70 23.10 13.17
CA LEU A 417 -2.90 22.35 13.59
C LEU A 417 -3.64 23.10 14.69
N GLU A 418 -4.96 22.93 14.73
CA GLU A 418 -5.77 23.35 15.87
C GLU A 418 -5.50 22.46 17.09
N GLU A 419 -5.87 22.91 18.29
CA GLU A 419 -5.53 22.24 19.55
C GLU A 419 -6.01 20.80 19.60
N ASP A 420 -7.25 20.52 19.16
CA ASP A 420 -7.81 19.16 19.12
C ASP A 420 -7.07 18.26 18.13
N GLU A 421 -6.67 18.81 16.98
CA GLU A 421 -5.90 18.10 15.96
C GLU A 421 -4.48 17.77 16.46
N GLN A 422 -3.85 18.71 17.19
CA GLN A 422 -2.57 18.49 17.85
C GLN A 422 -2.65 17.37 18.87
N GLN A 423 -3.69 17.36 19.70
CA GLN A 423 -3.88 16.28 20.70
C GLN A 423 -4.06 14.91 20.03
N ILE A 424 -4.88 14.83 18.97
CA ILE A 424 -5.08 13.59 18.20
C ILE A 424 -3.79 13.14 17.52
N PHE A 425 -3.03 14.07 16.96
CA PHE A 425 -1.72 13.76 16.37
C PHE A 425 -0.77 13.15 17.41
N LEU A 426 -0.67 13.76 18.60
CA LEU A 426 0.18 13.27 19.68
C LEU A 426 -0.29 11.91 20.22
N ASP A 427 -1.60 11.65 20.28
CA ASP A 427 -2.15 10.34 20.63
C ASP A 427 -1.68 9.27 19.64
N ILE A 428 -1.76 9.56 18.32
CA ILE A 428 -1.34 8.63 17.28
C ILE A 428 0.17 8.43 17.30
N ALA A 429 0.95 9.51 17.39
CA ALA A 429 2.40 9.46 17.34
C ALA A 429 3.01 8.72 18.55
N CYS A 430 2.45 8.92 19.74
CA CYS A 430 2.96 8.30 20.96
C CYS A 430 2.45 6.87 21.17
N CYS A 431 1.20 6.57 20.75
CA CYS A 431 0.51 5.38 21.24
C CYS A 431 -0.13 4.50 20.14
N PHE A 432 -0.53 5.06 18.98
CA PHE A 432 -1.45 4.33 18.08
C PHE A 432 -0.97 4.19 16.63
N LYS A 433 0.28 4.54 16.34
CA LYS A 433 0.88 4.21 15.03
C LYS A 433 0.82 2.71 14.78
N GLY A 434 0.36 2.30 13.60
CA GLY A 434 0.21 0.90 13.20
C GLY A 434 -1.17 0.31 13.49
N TYR A 435 -2.00 0.94 14.31
CA TYR A 435 -3.34 0.44 14.59
C TYR A 435 -4.28 0.66 13.40
N HIS A 436 -5.27 -0.22 13.26
CA HIS A 436 -6.31 -0.07 12.24
C HIS A 436 -7.15 1.18 12.50
N LEU A 437 -7.53 1.89 11.44
CA LEU A 437 -8.24 3.17 11.51
C LEU A 437 -9.56 3.10 12.29
N SER A 438 -10.31 2.00 12.17
CA SER A 438 -11.55 1.80 12.93
C SER A 438 -11.28 1.81 14.44
N ARG A 439 -10.29 1.03 14.90
CA ARG A 439 -9.88 0.99 16.31
C ARG A 439 -9.44 2.36 16.82
N ILE A 440 -8.64 3.09 16.01
CA ILE A 440 -8.22 4.46 16.39
C ILE A 440 -9.42 5.40 16.52
N LYS A 441 -10.38 5.35 15.59
CA LYS A 441 -11.60 6.18 15.67
C LYS A 441 -12.41 5.91 16.93
N GLU A 442 -12.59 4.66 17.31
CA GLU A 442 -13.30 4.27 18.54
C GLU A 442 -12.58 4.80 19.79
N ILE A 443 -11.26 4.58 19.83
CA ILE A 443 -10.43 5.04 20.92
C ILE A 443 -10.48 6.57 21.03
N LEU A 444 -10.28 7.31 19.93
CA LEU A 444 -10.29 8.77 19.91
C LEU A 444 -11.69 9.33 20.23
N PHE A 445 -12.74 8.74 19.68
CA PHE A 445 -14.12 9.11 20.02
C PHE A 445 -14.38 8.99 21.53
N SER A 446 -13.96 7.88 22.13
CA SER A 446 -14.09 7.66 23.57
C SER A 446 -13.31 8.69 24.38
N HIS A 447 -12.14 9.15 23.90
CA HIS A 447 -11.28 10.12 24.60
C HIS A 447 -11.79 11.55 24.51
N HIS A 448 -12.06 12.02 23.30
CA HIS A 448 -12.38 13.42 23.05
C HIS A 448 -13.88 13.71 23.18
N GLY A 449 -14.73 12.70 22.95
CA GLY A 449 -16.18 12.83 23.02
C GLY A 449 -16.81 13.38 21.74
N PHE A 450 -16.01 13.54 20.67
CA PHE A 450 -16.46 13.93 19.34
C PHE A 450 -15.88 13.00 18.25
N CYS A 451 -16.47 13.02 17.07
CA CYS A 451 -16.00 12.17 15.97
C CYS A 451 -14.65 12.66 15.45
N PRO A 452 -13.58 11.85 15.51
CA PRO A 452 -12.22 12.26 15.10
C PRO A 452 -12.03 12.30 13.57
N GLN A 453 -13.07 12.01 12.79
CA GLN A 453 -12.96 11.86 11.32
C GLN A 453 -12.40 13.10 10.64
N TYR A 454 -12.84 14.29 11.06
CA TYR A 454 -12.36 15.56 10.52
C TYR A 454 -10.86 15.76 10.80
N ALA A 455 -10.44 15.62 12.05
CA ALA A 455 -9.04 15.76 12.44
C ALA A 455 -8.13 14.73 11.74
N ILE A 456 -8.58 13.47 11.61
CA ILE A 456 -7.86 12.44 10.85
C ILE A 456 -7.71 12.86 9.39
N GLY A 457 -8.75 13.46 8.79
CA GLY A 457 -8.71 14.04 7.45
C GLY A 457 -7.64 15.12 7.33
N VAL A 458 -7.64 16.10 8.24
CA VAL A 458 -6.64 17.20 8.29
C VAL A 458 -5.21 16.65 8.44
N LEU A 459 -5.01 15.69 9.36
CA LEU A 459 -3.69 15.06 9.54
C LEU A 459 -3.21 14.33 8.29
N THR A 460 -4.14 13.71 7.56
CA THR A 460 -3.83 13.03 6.29
C THR A 460 -3.50 14.04 5.18
N ASP A 461 -4.28 15.11 5.05
CA ASP A 461 -4.07 16.17 4.06
C ASP A 461 -2.76 16.91 4.29
N LYS A 462 -2.38 17.12 5.56
CA LYS A 462 -1.08 17.69 5.95
C LYS A 462 0.07 16.68 5.88
N THR A 463 -0.19 15.47 5.38
CA THR A 463 0.79 14.35 5.25
C THR A 463 1.50 13.98 6.54
N LEU A 464 0.90 14.26 7.70
CA LEU A 464 1.41 13.88 9.01
C LEU A 464 1.14 12.41 9.31
N ILE A 465 0.01 11.87 8.81
CA ILE A 465 -0.32 10.46 8.85
C ILE A 465 -0.69 9.95 7.45
N LYS A 466 -0.63 8.64 7.26
CA LYS A 466 -1.12 7.93 6.07
C LYS A 466 -1.95 6.72 6.50
N ILE A 467 -2.90 6.33 5.67
CA ILE A 467 -3.64 5.07 5.83
C ILE A 467 -3.14 4.13 4.75
N ASN A 468 -2.59 2.99 5.15
CA ASN A 468 -2.09 2.00 4.21
C ASN A 468 -3.22 1.17 3.58
N GLU A 469 -2.90 0.30 2.66
CA GLU A 469 -3.85 -0.60 1.96
C GLU A 469 -4.61 -1.55 2.91
N TYR A 470 -4.05 -1.85 4.08
CA TYR A 470 -4.70 -2.67 5.12
C TYR A 470 -5.57 -1.84 6.08
N GLY A 471 -5.78 -0.56 5.82
CA GLY A 471 -6.55 0.32 6.70
C GLY A 471 -5.83 0.75 7.99
N CYS A 472 -4.53 0.45 8.14
CA CYS A 472 -3.76 0.84 9.32
C CYS A 472 -3.18 2.26 9.17
N VAL A 473 -3.20 3.02 10.27
CA VAL A 473 -2.63 4.36 10.32
C VAL A 473 -1.12 4.28 10.49
N THR A 474 -0.41 4.88 9.55
CA THR A 474 1.06 4.95 9.53
C THR A 474 1.51 6.40 9.51
N MET A 475 2.76 6.64 9.89
CA MET A 475 3.42 7.93 9.78
C MET A 475 4.92 7.73 9.58
N HIS A 476 5.56 8.76 9.05
CA HIS A 476 7.01 8.75 8.88
C HIS A 476 7.70 8.74 10.26
N ASP A 477 8.74 7.92 10.43
CA ASP A 477 9.38 7.73 11.74
C ASP A 477 9.85 9.05 12.38
N LEU A 478 10.43 9.96 11.60
CA LEU A 478 10.84 11.28 12.11
C LEU A 478 9.67 12.19 12.50
N ILE A 479 8.46 11.96 11.97
CA ILE A 479 7.23 12.66 12.42
C ILE A 479 6.76 12.05 13.75
N GLU A 480 6.84 10.74 13.89
CA GLU A 480 6.59 10.03 15.15
C GLU A 480 7.54 10.52 16.24
N ASP A 481 8.86 10.55 15.95
CA ASP A 481 9.88 11.05 16.86
C ASP A 481 9.63 12.51 17.28
N MET A 482 9.16 13.33 16.33
CA MET A 482 8.78 14.71 16.63
C MET A 482 7.61 14.75 17.62
N GLY A 483 6.56 13.97 17.41
CA GLY A 483 5.42 13.90 18.32
C GLY A 483 5.82 13.43 19.71
N LYS A 484 6.64 12.39 19.78
CA LYS A 484 7.20 11.85 21.02
C LYS A 484 8.07 12.88 21.74
N GLU A 485 8.90 13.62 21.02
CA GLU A 485 9.75 14.66 21.59
C GLU A 485 8.95 15.84 22.14
N ILE A 486 7.87 16.25 21.47
CA ILE A 486 6.96 17.29 21.99
C ILE A 486 6.43 16.90 23.38
N VAL A 487 5.99 15.64 23.54
CA VAL A 487 5.51 15.15 24.85
C VAL A 487 6.65 15.03 25.87
N ARG A 488 7.86 14.57 25.47
CA ARG A 488 9.03 14.56 26.38
C ARG A 488 9.37 15.94 26.90
N GLN A 489 9.24 16.97 26.09
CA GLN A 489 9.51 18.35 26.47
C GLN A 489 8.49 18.94 27.46
N GLU A 490 7.32 18.29 27.67
CA GLU A 490 6.41 18.67 28.75
C GLU A 490 7.06 18.49 30.13
N SER A 491 7.87 17.46 30.31
CA SER A 491 8.68 17.19 31.50
C SER A 491 9.84 16.24 31.15
N PRO A 492 11.03 16.75 30.80
CA PRO A 492 12.14 15.95 30.33
C PRO A 492 12.63 14.90 31.35
N GLU A 493 12.72 15.27 32.62
CA GLU A 493 13.31 14.41 33.65
C GLU A 493 12.31 13.62 34.48
N GLU A 494 11.04 14.06 34.51
CA GLU A 494 9.99 13.47 35.35
C GLU A 494 8.86 12.91 34.47
N PRO A 495 8.94 11.65 34.01
CA PRO A 495 7.93 11.06 33.12
C PRO A 495 6.51 11.12 33.70
N GLY A 496 6.35 11.01 35.00
CA GLY A 496 5.07 11.09 35.70
C GLY A 496 4.30 12.41 35.53
N ASN A 497 4.96 13.44 35.01
CA ASN A 497 4.38 14.77 34.72
C ASN A 497 4.05 14.98 33.22
N ARG A 498 4.26 13.98 32.37
CA ARG A 498 3.89 14.03 30.95
C ARG A 498 2.43 13.65 30.74
N SER A 499 1.86 14.12 29.67
CA SER A 499 0.45 13.81 29.33
C SER A 499 0.28 12.38 28.80
N ARG A 500 1.31 11.77 28.22
CA ARG A 500 1.29 10.43 27.62
C ARG A 500 2.55 9.66 27.95
N LEU A 501 2.39 8.35 28.24
CA LEU A 501 3.48 7.43 28.50
C LEU A 501 3.40 6.26 27.51
N TRP A 502 4.50 5.99 26.81
CA TRP A 502 4.63 4.89 25.81
C TRP A 502 5.97 4.15 25.89
N CYS A 503 6.98 4.74 26.55
CA CYS A 503 8.28 4.12 26.76
C CYS A 503 8.16 3.16 27.93
N PRO A 504 8.46 1.85 27.76
CA PRO A 504 8.33 0.89 28.84
C PRO A 504 9.13 1.24 30.07
N GLU A 505 10.35 1.76 29.90
CA GLU A 505 11.23 2.15 31.00
C GLU A 505 10.60 3.28 31.82
N ASP A 506 10.08 4.33 31.16
CA ASP A 506 9.40 5.44 31.82
C ASP A 506 8.13 4.98 32.57
N ILE A 507 7.36 4.06 31.91
CA ILE A 507 6.11 3.52 32.50
C ILE A 507 6.44 2.71 33.74
N VAL A 508 7.39 1.76 33.66
CA VAL A 508 7.80 0.91 34.78
C VAL A 508 8.29 1.76 35.94
N GLN A 509 9.17 2.73 35.69
CA GLN A 509 9.66 3.66 36.72
C GLN A 509 8.50 4.39 37.39
N VAL A 510 7.56 4.93 36.63
CA VAL A 510 6.41 5.67 37.17
C VAL A 510 5.53 4.79 38.03
N LEU A 511 5.33 3.51 37.65
CA LEU A 511 4.50 2.56 38.38
C LEU A 511 5.20 2.04 39.65
N GLU A 512 6.47 1.68 39.59
CA GLU A 512 7.23 1.16 40.73
C GLU A 512 7.51 2.21 41.80
N GLU A 513 7.80 3.46 41.37
CA GLU A 513 8.10 4.57 42.27
C GLU A 513 6.85 5.37 42.70
N ASN A 514 5.65 4.98 42.28
CA ASN A 514 4.38 5.71 42.52
C ASN A 514 4.43 7.20 42.16
N LYS A 515 5.17 7.55 41.09
CA LYS A 515 5.40 8.93 40.61
C LYS A 515 4.36 9.47 39.66
N GLY A 516 3.31 8.73 39.39
CA GLY A 516 2.23 9.17 38.50
C GLY A 516 1.47 10.38 39.04
N THR A 517 1.10 11.32 38.14
CA THR A 517 0.35 12.54 38.50
C THR A 517 -0.94 12.65 37.71
N SER A 518 -1.78 13.62 38.08
CA SER A 518 -3.03 13.92 37.36
C SER A 518 -2.80 14.49 35.95
N ARG A 519 -1.55 14.77 35.53
CA ARG A 519 -1.25 15.17 34.16
C ARG A 519 -1.35 14.02 33.16
N ILE A 520 -1.09 12.78 33.60
CA ILE A 520 -1.12 11.60 32.75
C ILE A 520 -2.56 11.34 32.28
N GLN A 521 -2.75 11.28 30.97
CA GLN A 521 -4.04 10.96 30.33
C GLN A 521 -4.03 9.60 29.64
N ILE A 522 -2.87 9.15 29.14
CA ILE A 522 -2.70 7.91 28.44
C ILE A 522 -1.45 7.19 28.95
N ILE A 523 -1.60 5.89 29.24
CA ILE A 523 -0.50 4.95 29.41
C ILE A 523 -0.69 3.84 28.39
N ASN A 524 0.31 3.60 27.56
CA ASN A 524 0.31 2.53 26.55
C ASN A 524 1.60 1.71 26.66
N LEU A 525 1.52 0.59 27.40
CA LEU A 525 2.60 -0.38 27.52
C LEU A 525 2.41 -1.49 26.48
N TYR A 526 2.83 -1.18 25.24
CA TYR A 526 2.84 -2.09 24.11
C TYR A 526 4.27 -2.30 23.62
N CYS A 527 4.89 -3.41 24.01
CA CYS A 527 6.24 -3.72 23.55
C CYS A 527 6.51 -5.22 23.49
N PHE A 528 6.58 -5.77 22.30
CA PHE A 528 6.95 -7.17 22.08
C PHE A 528 8.31 -7.58 22.70
N LYS A 529 9.17 -6.62 23.01
CA LYS A 529 10.51 -6.84 23.56
C LYS A 529 10.52 -6.79 25.09
N TYR A 530 9.53 -6.16 25.73
CA TYR A 530 9.48 -6.06 27.18
C TYR A 530 8.82 -7.30 27.77
N ARG A 531 9.64 -8.16 28.38
CA ARG A 531 9.21 -9.35 29.16
C ARG A 531 9.57 -9.22 30.63
N GLY A 532 9.72 -7.99 31.13
CA GLY A 532 10.06 -7.73 32.52
C GLY A 532 8.88 -7.95 33.46
N VAL A 533 9.19 -8.18 34.72
CA VAL A 533 8.24 -8.19 35.81
C VAL A 533 8.19 -6.80 36.44
N VAL A 534 7.02 -6.21 36.58
CA VAL A 534 6.82 -4.93 37.27
C VAL A 534 6.57 -5.20 38.75
N GLU A 535 7.54 -4.80 39.58
CA GLU A 535 7.48 -4.97 41.04
C GLU A 535 6.89 -3.72 41.70
N TRP A 536 5.63 -3.68 41.93
CA TRP A 536 4.88 -2.55 42.45
C TRP A 536 3.94 -2.90 43.60
N ASP A 537 3.45 -1.91 44.33
CA ASP A 537 2.54 -2.09 45.44
C ASP A 537 1.05 -1.96 45.10
N GLY A 538 0.71 -1.73 43.84
CA GLY A 538 -0.65 -1.57 43.31
C GLY A 538 -1.28 -0.21 43.53
N MET A 539 -0.54 0.78 44.06
CA MET A 539 -1.08 2.12 44.38
C MET A 539 -0.78 3.20 43.34
N ALA A 540 0.01 2.90 42.32
CA ALA A 540 0.55 3.88 41.37
C ALA A 540 -0.53 4.74 40.68
N PHE A 541 -1.75 4.22 40.51
CA PHE A 541 -2.82 4.93 39.83
C PHE A 541 -3.61 5.91 40.71
N GLU A 542 -3.40 5.91 42.04
CA GLU A 542 -4.18 6.71 43.01
C GLU A 542 -4.20 8.22 42.70
N LYS A 543 -3.08 8.76 42.22
CA LYS A 543 -2.93 10.18 41.88
C LYS A 543 -3.24 10.50 40.41
N MET A 544 -3.50 9.50 39.58
CA MET A 544 -3.73 9.68 38.13
C MET A 544 -5.22 9.95 37.81
N ASN A 545 -5.81 10.92 38.47
CA ASN A 545 -7.27 11.20 38.38
C ASN A 545 -7.76 11.63 36.98
N ASN A 546 -6.88 11.95 36.05
CA ASN A 546 -7.20 12.29 34.67
C ASN A 546 -6.82 11.20 33.66
N LEU A 547 -6.40 10.03 34.14
CA LEU A 547 -6.08 8.90 33.26
C LEU A 547 -7.34 8.42 32.56
N LYS A 548 -7.37 8.57 31.25
CA LYS A 548 -8.51 8.18 30.40
C LYS A 548 -8.29 6.84 29.73
N ARG A 549 -7.03 6.49 29.49
CA ARG A 549 -6.67 5.23 28.81
C ARG A 549 -5.51 4.55 29.51
N LEU A 550 -5.73 3.30 29.80
CA LEU A 550 -4.71 2.40 30.32
C LEU A 550 -4.70 1.17 29.42
N ILE A 551 -3.61 1.01 28.67
CA ILE A 551 -3.38 -0.08 27.74
C ILE A 551 -2.10 -0.79 28.18
N ILE A 552 -2.21 -2.05 28.59
CA ILE A 552 -1.13 -2.91 29.04
C ILE A 552 -1.26 -4.23 28.27
N GLU A 553 -0.50 -4.35 27.17
CA GLU A 553 -0.51 -5.55 26.31
C GLU A 553 0.77 -6.40 26.51
N SER A 554 1.66 -6.00 27.43
CA SER A 554 2.90 -6.72 27.73
C SER A 554 3.39 -6.43 29.14
N GLY A 555 4.19 -7.36 29.69
CA GLY A 555 4.72 -7.28 31.05
C GLY A 555 3.89 -8.04 32.09
N SER A 556 4.57 -8.69 33.03
CA SER A 556 3.96 -9.38 34.17
C SER A 556 3.97 -8.48 35.39
N PHE A 557 2.92 -8.50 36.18
CA PHE A 557 2.80 -7.70 37.40
C PHE A 557 2.77 -8.61 38.63
N THR A 558 3.53 -8.27 39.67
CA THR A 558 3.58 -9.07 40.91
C THR A 558 2.27 -9.06 41.69
N THR A 559 1.51 -7.98 41.60
CA THR A 559 0.22 -7.83 42.28
C THR A 559 -0.75 -7.04 41.39
N GLY A 560 -2.06 -7.21 41.67
CA GLY A 560 -3.08 -6.40 41.00
C GLY A 560 -3.15 -4.97 41.50
N PRO A 561 -3.77 -4.03 40.73
CA PRO A 561 -4.00 -2.67 41.17
C PRO A 561 -4.96 -2.63 42.37
N LYS A 562 -4.60 -1.90 43.41
CA LYS A 562 -5.50 -1.65 44.55
C LYS A 562 -6.49 -0.53 44.26
N HIS A 563 -6.16 0.35 43.33
CA HIS A 563 -6.99 1.45 42.85
C HIS A 563 -6.90 1.59 41.35
N LEU A 564 -8.01 1.85 40.68
CA LEU A 564 -8.07 2.23 39.25
C LEU A 564 -8.87 3.54 39.13
N PRO A 565 -8.38 4.50 38.30
CA PRO A 565 -9.05 5.80 38.15
C PRO A 565 -10.44 5.71 37.53
N ASN A 566 -11.44 6.32 38.17
CA ASN A 566 -12.79 6.38 37.63
C ASN A 566 -12.96 7.32 36.42
N SER A 567 -11.89 8.01 36.02
CA SER A 567 -11.78 8.79 34.77
C SER A 567 -11.58 7.92 33.55
N LEU A 568 -11.25 6.63 33.72
CA LEU A 568 -11.00 5.70 32.63
C LEU A 568 -12.19 5.61 31.67
N ARG A 569 -11.83 5.61 30.39
CA ARG A 569 -12.73 5.39 29.24
C ARG A 569 -12.37 4.14 28.48
N VAL A 570 -11.08 3.78 28.47
CA VAL A 570 -10.54 2.54 27.90
C VAL A 570 -9.62 1.90 28.93
N LEU A 571 -9.89 0.66 29.25
CA LEU A 571 -9.05 -0.22 30.03
C LEU A 571 -8.80 -1.50 29.24
N GLU A 572 -7.57 -1.67 28.74
CA GLU A 572 -7.07 -2.87 28.08
C GLU A 572 -5.89 -3.38 28.91
N TRP A 573 -6.02 -4.57 29.51
CA TRP A 573 -4.94 -5.13 30.32
C TRP A 573 -4.88 -6.64 30.11
N TRP A 574 -3.87 -7.08 29.39
CA TRP A 574 -3.61 -8.50 29.17
C TRP A 574 -2.92 -9.12 30.37
N ASP A 575 -3.30 -10.36 30.69
CA ASP A 575 -2.80 -11.08 31.86
C ASP A 575 -3.05 -10.31 33.17
N TYR A 576 -4.23 -9.67 33.29
CA TYR A 576 -4.59 -8.90 34.47
C TYR A 576 -4.44 -9.77 35.74
N PRO A 577 -3.61 -9.37 36.75
CA PRO A 577 -3.08 -10.29 37.76
C PRO A 577 -4.00 -10.52 38.96
N SER A 578 -5.14 -9.82 39.08
CA SER A 578 -6.02 -9.90 40.27
C SER A 578 -7.27 -10.74 39.98
N PRO A 579 -7.80 -11.47 40.97
CA PRO A 579 -9.03 -12.22 40.85
C PRO A 579 -10.30 -11.35 40.76
N SER A 580 -10.20 -10.07 41.06
CA SER A 580 -11.30 -9.10 40.94
C SER A 580 -10.78 -7.71 40.59
N LEU A 581 -11.67 -6.86 40.08
CA LEU A 581 -11.38 -5.43 39.91
C LEU A 581 -11.48 -4.71 41.29
N PRO A 582 -10.79 -3.57 41.53
CA PRO A 582 -10.87 -2.82 42.77
C PRO A 582 -12.33 -2.45 43.12
N ILE A 583 -12.68 -2.56 44.38
CA ILE A 583 -14.07 -2.35 44.86
C ILE A 583 -14.56 -0.91 44.61
N ASP A 584 -13.68 0.06 44.69
CA ASP A 584 -13.95 1.48 44.44
C ASP A 584 -14.01 1.84 42.94
N PHE A 585 -13.67 0.92 42.06
CA PHE A 585 -13.69 1.13 40.61
C PHE A 585 -15.13 1.25 40.08
N ASN A 586 -15.51 2.44 39.65
CA ASN A 586 -16.84 2.75 39.15
C ASN A 586 -16.81 3.78 38.03
N PRO A 587 -16.19 3.44 36.89
CA PRO A 587 -15.92 4.34 35.77
C PRO A 587 -17.17 4.57 34.91
N LYS A 588 -17.98 5.56 35.24
CA LYS A 588 -19.23 5.91 34.52
C LYS A 588 -19.02 6.23 33.04
N LYS A 589 -17.78 6.58 32.64
CA LYS A 589 -17.42 6.94 31.25
C LYS A 589 -16.72 5.81 30.52
N LEU A 590 -16.60 4.61 31.11
CA LEU A 590 -15.95 3.48 30.50
C LEU A 590 -16.69 3.05 29.22
N VAL A 591 -15.95 2.98 28.12
CA VAL A 591 -16.45 2.60 26.78
C VAL A 591 -15.95 1.20 26.42
N LYS A 592 -14.72 0.90 26.80
CA LYS A 592 -14.06 -0.37 26.46
C LYS A 592 -13.39 -0.97 27.69
N LEU A 593 -13.66 -2.25 27.94
CA LEU A 593 -13.01 -3.07 28.95
C LEU A 593 -12.54 -4.37 28.30
N GLU A 594 -11.23 -4.54 28.19
CA GLU A 594 -10.59 -5.77 27.69
C GLU A 594 -9.58 -6.27 28.71
N LEU A 595 -9.80 -7.47 29.23
CA LEU A 595 -8.95 -8.11 30.21
C LEU A 595 -8.65 -9.56 29.75
N LEU A 596 -7.83 -9.62 28.65
CA LEU A 596 -7.50 -10.91 28.03
C LEU A 596 -6.54 -11.70 28.91
N GLY A 597 -6.72 -13.01 28.99
CA GLY A 597 -5.82 -13.89 29.76
C GLY A 597 -5.85 -13.62 31.26
N SER A 598 -6.87 -12.92 31.78
CA SER A 598 -6.90 -12.42 33.14
C SER A 598 -7.07 -13.53 34.20
N CYS A 599 -6.56 -13.24 35.41
CA CYS A 599 -6.81 -14.06 36.60
C CYS A 599 -8.19 -13.85 37.21
N LEU A 600 -9.10 -13.09 36.56
CA LEU A 600 -10.43 -12.81 37.08
C LEU A 600 -11.20 -14.08 37.36
N MET A 601 -11.82 -14.15 38.55
CA MET A 601 -12.70 -15.23 38.97
C MET A 601 -14.18 -14.83 38.88
N SER A 602 -14.48 -13.54 39.05
CA SER A 602 -15.83 -13.00 39.01
C SER A 602 -15.87 -11.63 38.29
N LEU A 603 -17.03 -11.34 37.75
CA LEU A 603 -17.32 -10.06 37.08
C LEU A 603 -18.23 -9.20 38.00
N ASP A 604 -17.84 -9.08 39.28
CA ASP A 604 -18.62 -8.39 40.34
C ASP A 604 -18.97 -6.93 40.00
N LEU A 605 -18.16 -6.31 39.12
CA LEU A 605 -18.42 -4.95 38.60
C LEU A 605 -19.86 -4.84 38.04
N PHE A 606 -20.37 -5.89 37.39
CA PHE A 606 -21.68 -5.93 36.74
C PHE A 606 -22.80 -6.44 37.67
N MET A 607 -22.45 -7.13 38.75
CA MET A 607 -23.45 -7.66 39.71
C MET A 607 -24.13 -6.58 40.56
N SER A 608 -23.58 -5.39 40.62
CA SER A 608 -24.19 -4.26 41.27
C SER A 608 -25.16 -3.55 40.28
N LYS A 609 -26.25 -2.95 40.79
CA LYS A 609 -27.20 -2.13 40.00
C LYS A 609 -26.54 -0.91 39.31
N LYS A 610 -25.26 -0.98 38.99
CA LYS A 610 -24.52 0.08 38.31
C LYS A 610 -24.84 0.05 36.83
N MET A 611 -25.07 1.21 36.24
CA MET A 611 -25.33 1.35 34.81
C MET A 611 -24.10 1.87 34.08
N PHE A 612 -23.62 1.12 33.10
CA PHE A 612 -22.49 1.47 32.21
C PHE A 612 -22.98 1.85 30.80
N VAL A 613 -23.76 2.94 30.75
CA VAL A 613 -24.43 3.39 29.53
C VAL A 613 -23.48 3.73 28.37
N ASN A 614 -22.22 3.98 28.67
CA ASN A 614 -21.20 4.29 27.63
C ASN A 614 -20.44 3.06 27.15
N MET A 615 -20.53 1.92 27.83
CA MET A 615 -19.81 0.70 27.50
C MET A 615 -20.28 0.12 26.16
N ARG A 616 -19.33 -0.16 25.28
CA ARG A 616 -19.56 -0.71 23.95
C ARG A 616 -18.83 -2.03 23.72
N VAL A 617 -17.67 -2.21 24.35
CA VAL A 617 -16.83 -3.39 24.17
C VAL A 617 -16.51 -4.00 25.52
N LEU A 618 -16.73 -5.30 25.62
CA LEU A 618 -16.45 -6.11 26.79
C LEU A 618 -15.78 -7.41 26.33
N ASN A 619 -14.51 -7.59 26.71
CA ASN A 619 -13.73 -8.73 26.27
C ASN A 619 -12.93 -9.34 27.43
N PHE A 620 -13.20 -10.63 27.74
CA PHE A 620 -12.52 -11.43 28.76
C PHE A 620 -11.88 -12.68 28.18
N SER A 621 -11.62 -12.70 26.89
CA SER A 621 -11.08 -13.90 26.23
C SER A 621 -9.81 -14.42 26.91
N ASP A 622 -9.56 -15.72 26.80
CA ASP A 622 -8.44 -16.45 27.41
C ASP A 622 -8.41 -16.45 28.96
N SER A 623 -9.50 -16.00 29.63
CA SER A 623 -9.58 -15.93 31.08
C SER A 623 -10.08 -17.25 31.67
N GLN A 624 -9.14 -18.06 32.15
CA GLN A 624 -9.41 -19.45 32.57
C GLN A 624 -10.18 -19.60 33.89
N ASN A 625 -10.27 -18.56 34.72
CA ASN A 625 -10.89 -18.64 36.01
C ASN A 625 -12.38 -18.22 36.02
N ILE A 626 -12.89 -17.67 34.91
CA ILE A 626 -14.29 -17.24 34.77
C ILE A 626 -15.17 -18.48 34.58
N THR A 627 -16.15 -18.68 35.45
CA THR A 627 -17.10 -19.79 35.42
C THR A 627 -18.49 -19.41 34.95
N GLU A 628 -18.84 -18.12 35.04
CA GLU A 628 -20.14 -17.60 34.59
C GLU A 628 -20.05 -16.17 34.06
N ILE A 629 -20.88 -15.86 33.07
CA ILE A 629 -21.15 -14.48 32.61
C ILE A 629 -22.38 -13.98 33.38
N PRO A 630 -22.27 -12.91 34.18
CA PRO A 630 -23.34 -12.41 35.03
C PRO A 630 -24.42 -11.66 34.22
N ASP A 631 -25.40 -11.11 34.96
CA ASP A 631 -26.42 -10.20 34.39
C ASP A 631 -25.79 -8.92 33.80
N LEU A 632 -25.96 -8.75 32.50
CA LEU A 632 -25.46 -7.62 31.72
C LEU A 632 -26.55 -6.59 31.37
N CYS A 633 -27.72 -6.61 32.02
CA CYS A 633 -28.75 -5.57 31.83
C CYS A 633 -28.23 -4.15 32.13
N GLY A 634 -27.17 -4.03 32.94
CA GLY A 634 -26.52 -2.78 33.26
C GLY A 634 -25.68 -2.17 32.12
N VAL A 635 -25.52 -2.85 30.99
CA VAL A 635 -24.71 -2.42 29.82
C VAL A 635 -25.54 -2.34 28.53
N PRO A 636 -26.59 -1.51 28.46
CA PRO A 636 -27.60 -1.56 27.39
C PRO A 636 -27.09 -1.18 26.00
N ASN A 637 -25.91 -0.56 25.89
CA ASN A 637 -25.30 -0.11 24.62
C ASN A 637 -24.12 -0.97 24.21
N LEU A 638 -23.96 -2.17 24.77
CA LEU A 638 -22.89 -3.09 24.41
C LEU A 638 -23.00 -3.48 22.93
N GLN A 639 -21.90 -3.36 22.20
CA GLN A 639 -21.80 -3.67 20.77
C GLN A 639 -20.96 -4.92 20.52
N GLU A 640 -19.99 -5.18 21.38
CA GLU A 640 -19.09 -6.32 21.28
C GLU A 640 -18.96 -7.01 22.63
N LEU A 641 -19.19 -8.32 22.66
CA LEU A 641 -18.99 -9.18 23.79
C LEU A 641 -18.15 -10.39 23.36
N SER A 642 -16.98 -10.54 23.99
CA SER A 642 -16.09 -11.68 23.73
C SER A 642 -15.62 -12.33 25.01
N PHE A 643 -15.68 -13.65 25.04
CA PHE A 643 -15.14 -14.52 26.08
C PHE A 643 -14.58 -15.81 25.46
N CYS A 644 -13.89 -15.67 24.30
CA CYS A 644 -13.24 -16.78 23.65
C CYS A 644 -12.24 -17.48 24.58
N ASN A 645 -12.08 -18.79 24.41
CA ASN A 645 -11.15 -19.63 25.18
C ASN A 645 -11.27 -19.53 26.69
N CYS A 646 -12.47 -19.15 27.21
CA CYS A 646 -12.78 -19.27 28.64
C CYS A 646 -13.16 -20.73 28.93
N GLU A 647 -12.17 -21.64 29.01
CA GLU A 647 -12.38 -23.08 29.06
C GLU A 647 -13.24 -23.55 30.25
N ASN A 648 -13.21 -22.81 31.35
CA ASN A 648 -13.98 -23.13 32.55
C ASN A 648 -15.35 -22.46 32.63
N LEU A 649 -15.74 -21.71 31.58
CA LEU A 649 -17.06 -21.09 31.53
C LEU A 649 -18.16 -22.17 31.41
N ILE A 650 -19.09 -22.17 32.32
CA ILE A 650 -20.19 -23.16 32.39
C ILE A 650 -21.53 -22.55 32.02
N LYS A 651 -21.75 -21.28 32.44
CA LYS A 651 -23.06 -20.63 32.36
C LYS A 651 -22.96 -19.20 31.83
N ILE A 652 -23.95 -18.83 31.02
CA ILE A 652 -24.17 -17.46 30.55
C ILE A 652 -25.54 -17.02 31.00
N HIS A 653 -25.64 -15.82 31.62
CA HIS A 653 -26.91 -15.28 32.05
C HIS A 653 -27.81 -14.93 30.85
N GLU A 654 -29.13 -15.11 31.02
CA GLU A 654 -30.11 -14.92 29.95
C GLU A 654 -30.13 -13.49 29.37
N SER A 655 -29.76 -12.48 30.15
CA SER A 655 -29.66 -11.08 29.68
C SER A 655 -28.79 -10.89 28.47
N VAL A 656 -27.78 -11.75 28.29
CA VAL A 656 -26.88 -11.70 27.09
C VAL A 656 -27.69 -11.88 25.80
N GLY A 657 -28.71 -12.73 25.83
CA GLY A 657 -29.56 -12.99 24.66
C GLY A 657 -30.47 -11.80 24.25
N PHE A 658 -30.53 -10.72 25.05
CA PHE A 658 -31.45 -9.60 24.86
C PHE A 658 -30.71 -8.24 24.73
N LEU A 659 -29.41 -8.24 24.45
CA LEU A 659 -28.61 -7.02 24.24
C LEU A 659 -28.84 -6.45 22.84
N ASP A 660 -29.89 -5.65 22.65
CA ASP A 660 -30.36 -5.18 21.34
C ASP A 660 -29.32 -4.45 20.49
N LYS A 661 -28.25 -3.89 21.07
CA LYS A 661 -27.20 -3.20 20.38
C LYS A 661 -25.99 -4.07 20.06
N LEU A 662 -25.99 -5.32 20.52
CA LEU A 662 -24.88 -6.24 20.32
C LEU A 662 -24.73 -6.60 18.84
N LYS A 663 -23.54 -6.39 18.30
CA LYS A 663 -23.14 -6.65 16.91
C LYS A 663 -22.26 -7.89 16.80
N ILE A 664 -21.38 -8.07 17.76
CA ILE A 664 -20.37 -9.12 17.78
C ILE A 664 -20.50 -9.91 19.07
N LEU A 665 -20.66 -11.22 18.96
CA LEU A 665 -20.73 -12.16 20.08
C LEU A 665 -19.79 -13.34 19.82
N TYR A 666 -18.67 -13.37 20.54
CA TYR A 666 -17.64 -14.40 20.40
C TYR A 666 -17.55 -15.25 21.67
N ALA A 667 -17.77 -16.55 21.52
CA ALA A 667 -17.71 -17.54 22.57
C ALA A 667 -16.91 -18.79 22.16
N ASP A 668 -16.02 -18.64 21.20
CA ASP A 668 -15.20 -19.76 20.71
C ASP A 668 -14.35 -20.36 21.85
N GLY A 669 -14.13 -21.67 21.86
CA GLY A 669 -13.20 -22.33 22.77
C GLY A 669 -13.69 -22.47 24.23
N CYS A 670 -14.97 -22.20 24.52
CA CYS A 670 -15.54 -22.40 25.83
C CYS A 670 -15.89 -23.87 26.05
N SER A 671 -14.88 -24.70 26.36
CA SER A 671 -14.98 -26.17 26.35
C SER A 671 -15.96 -26.75 27.34
N LYS A 672 -16.22 -26.08 28.48
CA LYS A 672 -17.20 -26.51 29.51
C LYS A 672 -18.59 -25.86 29.38
N LEU A 673 -18.80 -25.02 28.39
CA LEU A 673 -20.11 -24.40 28.17
C LEU A 673 -21.12 -25.45 27.70
N THR A 674 -22.14 -25.74 28.52
CA THR A 674 -23.13 -26.79 28.23
C THR A 674 -24.37 -26.29 27.52
N SER A 675 -24.70 -25.01 27.70
CA SER A 675 -25.89 -24.39 27.09
C SER A 675 -25.69 -22.92 26.85
N PHE A 676 -26.30 -22.41 25.79
CA PHE A 676 -26.36 -20.99 25.48
C PHE A 676 -27.79 -20.49 25.66
N PRO A 677 -28.03 -19.30 26.25
CA PRO A 677 -29.38 -18.79 26.42
C PRO A 677 -30.04 -18.51 25.06
N PRO A 678 -31.40 -18.52 25.01
CA PRO A 678 -32.10 -18.08 23.80
C PRO A 678 -31.76 -16.65 23.46
N ILE A 679 -31.62 -16.34 22.13
CA ILE A 679 -31.16 -15.06 21.63
C ILE A 679 -32.23 -14.32 20.84
N LYS A 680 -32.31 -12.99 21.06
CA LYS A 680 -33.06 -12.03 20.26
C LYS A 680 -32.23 -10.78 20.07
N LEU A 681 -31.12 -10.91 19.31
CA LEU A 681 -30.09 -9.91 19.14
C LEU A 681 -30.25 -9.22 17.76
N THR A 682 -31.13 -8.24 17.68
CA THR A 682 -31.57 -7.63 16.43
C THR A 682 -30.46 -6.91 15.66
N SER A 683 -29.42 -6.47 16.33
CA SER A 683 -28.25 -5.80 15.72
C SER A 683 -27.08 -6.75 15.45
N LEU A 684 -27.17 -8.04 15.78
CA LEU A 684 -26.07 -8.98 15.68
C LEU A 684 -25.62 -9.17 14.22
N GLU A 685 -24.35 -9.00 13.98
CA GLU A 685 -23.66 -9.16 12.68
C GLU A 685 -22.83 -10.46 12.66
N GLU A 686 -22.14 -10.76 13.78
CA GLU A 686 -21.27 -11.93 13.91
C GLU A 686 -21.57 -12.74 15.18
N LEU A 687 -21.72 -14.06 15.03
CA LEU A 687 -21.85 -15.04 16.10
C LEU A 687 -20.82 -16.15 15.91
N LYS A 688 -19.97 -16.39 16.91
CA LYS A 688 -19.00 -17.47 16.91
C LYS A 688 -19.19 -18.38 18.12
N LEU A 689 -19.32 -19.70 17.86
CA LEU A 689 -19.54 -20.75 18.86
C LEU A 689 -18.68 -21.99 18.56
N SER A 690 -17.50 -21.79 17.97
CA SER A 690 -16.61 -22.90 17.60
C SER A 690 -15.82 -23.42 18.81
N TYR A 691 -15.42 -24.68 18.80
CA TYR A 691 -14.60 -25.32 19.84
C TYR A 691 -15.24 -25.34 21.23
N CYS A 692 -16.58 -25.31 21.31
CA CYS A 692 -17.34 -25.44 22.56
C CYS A 692 -17.63 -26.90 22.84
N GLY A 693 -16.64 -27.63 23.39
CA GLY A 693 -16.65 -29.09 23.50
C GLY A 693 -17.77 -29.73 24.35
N SER A 694 -18.60 -28.97 25.06
CA SER A 694 -19.75 -29.45 25.84
C SER A 694 -21.09 -28.86 25.36
N LEU A 695 -21.11 -28.05 24.30
CA LEU A 695 -22.31 -27.37 23.81
C LEU A 695 -23.07 -28.30 22.81
N GLU A 696 -24.07 -28.99 23.33
CA GLU A 696 -24.83 -29.97 22.53
C GLU A 696 -25.97 -29.36 21.69
N CYS A 697 -26.44 -28.16 22.06
CA CYS A 697 -27.56 -27.48 21.38
C CYS A 697 -27.19 -26.09 20.95
N PHE A 698 -27.55 -25.73 19.71
CA PHE A 698 -27.46 -24.35 19.22
C PHE A 698 -28.56 -23.50 19.94
N PRO A 699 -28.30 -22.20 20.24
CA PRO A 699 -29.28 -21.36 20.92
C PRO A 699 -30.56 -21.17 20.09
N GLU A 700 -31.72 -21.14 20.78
CA GLU A 700 -32.98 -20.78 20.14
C GLU A 700 -33.01 -19.30 19.74
N ILE A 701 -33.51 -19.02 18.54
CA ILE A 701 -33.57 -17.67 17.95
C ILE A 701 -35.00 -17.15 18.05
N LEU A 702 -35.25 -16.29 19.06
CA LEU A 702 -36.61 -15.87 19.46
C LEU A 702 -37.25 -14.81 18.54
N GLY A 703 -36.56 -14.33 17.53
CA GLY A 703 -37.10 -13.33 16.61
C GLY A 703 -36.22 -13.14 15.40
N LYS A 704 -36.68 -12.39 14.39
CA LYS A 704 -35.90 -12.13 13.18
C LYS A 704 -34.63 -11.37 13.52
N MET A 705 -33.50 -11.88 12.97
CA MET A 705 -32.18 -11.27 13.08
C MET A 705 -31.66 -11.06 11.64
N GLU A 706 -31.68 -9.81 11.18
CA GLU A 706 -31.51 -9.46 9.78
C GLU A 706 -30.09 -9.04 9.41
N ASN A 707 -29.13 -9.07 10.37
CA ASN A 707 -27.76 -8.62 10.12
C ASN A 707 -26.74 -9.78 10.14
N VAL A 708 -27.13 -10.98 10.58
CA VAL A 708 -26.24 -12.14 10.58
C VAL A 708 -26.15 -12.70 9.16
N THR A 709 -24.97 -12.60 8.58
CA THR A 709 -24.71 -13.07 7.20
C THR A 709 -23.92 -14.39 7.14
N SER A 710 -23.23 -14.73 8.22
CA SER A 710 -22.38 -15.93 8.27
C SER A 710 -22.50 -16.61 9.64
N LEU A 711 -22.60 -17.94 9.62
CA LEU A 711 -22.56 -18.80 10.78
C LEU A 711 -21.40 -19.80 10.62
N ASP A 712 -20.39 -19.70 11.47
CA ASP A 712 -19.23 -20.61 11.49
C ASP A 712 -19.20 -21.34 12.84
N ILE A 713 -19.37 -22.66 12.80
CA ILE A 713 -19.35 -23.55 13.96
C ILE A 713 -18.40 -24.69 13.68
N LYS A 714 -17.27 -24.70 14.39
CA LYS A 714 -16.24 -25.73 14.24
C LYS A 714 -16.06 -26.48 15.57
N ASN A 715 -15.87 -27.77 15.49
CA ASN A 715 -15.49 -28.60 16.65
C ASN A 715 -16.36 -28.36 17.89
N SER A 716 -17.68 -28.21 17.69
CA SER A 716 -18.68 -28.13 18.75
C SER A 716 -19.70 -29.28 18.60
N PRO A 717 -20.00 -30.08 19.64
CA PRO A 717 -20.82 -31.28 19.54
C PRO A 717 -22.32 -30.95 19.43
N ILE A 718 -22.66 -30.00 18.59
CA ILE A 718 -24.05 -29.59 18.33
C ILE A 718 -24.71 -30.66 17.48
N LYS A 719 -25.75 -31.31 18.05
CA LYS A 719 -26.45 -32.42 17.43
C LYS A 719 -27.41 -32.01 16.32
N GLU A 720 -28.03 -30.84 16.47
CA GLU A 720 -28.98 -30.29 15.50
C GLU A 720 -29.05 -28.77 15.57
N LEU A 721 -29.36 -28.12 14.45
CA LEU A 721 -29.75 -26.73 14.42
C LEU A 721 -31.26 -26.60 14.72
N PRO A 722 -31.71 -25.64 15.54
CA PRO A 722 -33.11 -25.49 15.85
C PRO A 722 -33.91 -25.02 14.62
N SER A 723 -35.23 -25.30 14.63
CA SER A 723 -36.09 -24.78 13.56
C SER A 723 -36.14 -23.27 13.48
N SER A 724 -35.84 -22.59 14.58
CA SER A 724 -35.73 -21.14 14.68
C SER A 724 -34.54 -20.53 13.90
N ILE A 725 -33.62 -21.33 13.33
CA ILE A 725 -32.53 -20.86 12.45
C ILE A 725 -33.08 -20.07 11.27
N GLN A 726 -34.30 -20.37 10.80
CA GLN A 726 -34.97 -19.59 9.73
C GLN A 726 -35.15 -18.09 10.06
N ASN A 727 -35.03 -17.71 11.33
CA ASN A 727 -35.09 -16.33 11.78
C ASN A 727 -33.82 -15.54 11.44
N LEU A 728 -32.73 -16.19 11.00
CA LEU A 728 -31.53 -15.55 10.42
C LEU A 728 -31.78 -15.23 8.94
N THR A 729 -32.64 -14.28 8.67
CA THR A 729 -33.23 -14.06 7.34
C THR A 729 -32.23 -13.59 6.27
N GLN A 730 -31.07 -13.04 6.65
CA GLN A 730 -30.01 -12.59 5.73
C GLN A 730 -28.79 -13.51 5.71
N LEU A 731 -28.90 -14.71 6.25
CA LEU A 731 -27.81 -15.68 6.30
C LEU A 731 -27.40 -16.10 4.88
N GLN A 732 -26.13 -15.90 4.54
CA GLN A 732 -25.53 -16.20 3.25
C GLN A 732 -24.64 -17.44 3.31
N ARG A 733 -24.00 -17.67 4.44
CA ARG A 733 -23.03 -18.76 4.60
C ARG A 733 -23.23 -19.54 5.90
N ILE A 734 -23.23 -20.85 5.80
CA ILE A 734 -23.16 -21.78 6.94
C ILE A 734 -21.88 -22.61 6.80
N LYS A 735 -21.08 -22.68 7.86
CA LYS A 735 -19.91 -23.53 7.93
C LYS A 735 -19.93 -24.37 9.21
N LEU A 736 -20.05 -25.68 9.06
CA LEU A 736 -19.97 -26.67 10.13
C LEU A 736 -18.77 -27.58 9.84
N LYS A 737 -17.81 -27.66 10.77
CA LYS A 737 -16.60 -28.46 10.59
C LYS A 737 -16.22 -29.17 11.89
N ASN A 738 -15.93 -30.48 11.82
CA ASN A 738 -15.46 -31.26 12.97
C ASN A 738 -14.08 -31.88 12.69
N GLU A 739 -13.01 -31.23 13.08
CA GLU A 739 -11.62 -31.69 12.88
C GLU A 739 -11.12 -32.64 13.96
N LEU A 740 -11.76 -32.66 15.11
CA LEU A 740 -11.22 -33.35 16.29
C LEU A 740 -11.77 -34.78 16.49
N HIS A 741 -12.62 -35.29 15.58
CA HIS A 741 -13.28 -36.61 15.70
C HIS A 741 -13.80 -36.88 17.12
N LEU A 742 -14.41 -35.86 17.73
CA LEU A 742 -14.93 -35.96 19.09
C LEU A 742 -16.00 -37.08 19.13
N ARG A 743 -15.78 -38.07 19.95
CA ARG A 743 -16.73 -39.19 20.13
C ARG A 743 -18.07 -38.66 20.62
N GLY A 744 -19.09 -38.69 19.78
CA GLY A 744 -20.44 -38.29 20.13
C GLY A 744 -21.03 -37.17 19.27
N ASP A 745 -20.36 -36.73 18.23
CA ASP A 745 -20.86 -35.72 17.29
C ASP A 745 -21.92 -36.33 16.38
N ASP A 746 -23.16 -36.15 16.83
CA ASP A 746 -24.31 -36.74 16.17
C ASP A 746 -25.07 -35.76 15.27
N PHE A 747 -24.36 -34.83 14.57
CA PHE A 747 -25.03 -33.99 13.58
C PHE A 747 -25.56 -34.89 12.45
N THR A 748 -26.81 -35.28 12.54
CA THR A 748 -27.36 -36.35 11.69
C THR A 748 -28.18 -35.83 10.53
N ILE A 749 -28.77 -34.65 10.66
CA ILE A 749 -29.74 -34.11 9.70
C ILE A 749 -29.66 -32.59 9.68
N LEU A 750 -29.50 -32.02 8.49
CA LEU A 750 -29.71 -30.61 8.27
C LEU A 750 -31.21 -30.29 8.34
N PRO A 751 -31.69 -29.31 9.18
CA PRO A 751 -33.13 -29.12 9.36
C PRO A 751 -33.83 -28.65 8.08
N ALA A 752 -35.06 -29.10 7.87
CA ALA A 752 -35.81 -28.80 6.65
C ALA A 752 -36.14 -27.31 6.46
N CYS A 753 -36.14 -26.54 7.55
CA CYS A 753 -36.38 -25.10 7.51
C CYS A 753 -35.25 -24.28 6.81
N ILE A 754 -34.10 -24.86 6.58
CA ILE A 754 -33.01 -24.22 5.79
C ILE A 754 -33.49 -23.82 4.40
N LYS A 755 -34.42 -24.51 3.79
CA LYS A 755 -35.02 -24.14 2.50
C LYS A 755 -35.72 -22.77 2.50
N GLU A 756 -36.06 -22.23 3.68
CA GLU A 756 -36.71 -20.93 3.84
C GLU A 756 -35.68 -19.76 3.83
N LEU A 757 -34.37 -20.06 3.91
CA LEU A 757 -33.29 -19.08 3.93
C LEU A 757 -32.98 -18.65 2.49
N GLN A 758 -33.63 -17.58 2.03
CA GLN A 758 -33.58 -17.12 0.64
C GLN A 758 -32.24 -16.53 0.20
N PHE A 759 -31.41 -16.07 1.14
CA PHE A 759 -30.10 -15.47 0.85
C PHE A 759 -28.93 -16.43 1.08
N LEU A 760 -29.20 -17.69 1.46
CA LEU A 760 -28.15 -18.68 1.70
C LEU A 760 -27.57 -19.18 0.39
N THR A 761 -26.31 -18.80 0.13
CA THR A 761 -25.56 -19.14 -1.09
C THR A 761 -24.49 -20.20 -0.88
N GLU A 762 -24.00 -20.35 0.35
CA GLU A 762 -22.88 -21.25 0.63
C GLU A 762 -23.15 -22.12 1.88
N ILE A 763 -22.94 -23.43 1.74
CA ILE A 763 -22.98 -24.38 2.84
C ILE A 763 -21.72 -25.23 2.81
N TYR A 764 -20.97 -25.26 3.92
CA TYR A 764 -19.79 -26.09 4.13
C TYR A 764 -20.02 -27.03 5.30
N LEU A 765 -20.01 -28.34 5.05
CA LEU A 765 -20.17 -29.43 6.02
C LEU A 765 -18.94 -30.33 5.91
N GLU A 766 -17.96 -30.10 6.76
CA GLU A 766 -16.69 -30.82 6.72
C GLU A 766 -16.56 -31.76 7.91
N VAL A 767 -16.22 -33.02 7.67
CA VAL A 767 -16.00 -34.08 8.69
C VAL A 767 -17.22 -34.31 9.59
N CYS A 768 -18.43 -34.18 9.03
CA CYS A 768 -19.69 -34.49 9.70
C CYS A 768 -20.01 -36.00 9.54
N GLU A 769 -19.32 -36.88 10.26
CA GLU A 769 -19.33 -38.32 10.03
C GLU A 769 -20.73 -38.97 10.18
N ASN A 770 -21.60 -38.44 11.03
CA ASN A 770 -22.93 -38.95 11.26
C ASN A 770 -24.03 -38.35 10.37
N LEU A 771 -23.71 -37.40 9.51
CA LEU A 771 -24.67 -36.79 8.61
C LEU A 771 -25.18 -37.81 7.58
N LYS A 772 -26.47 -38.11 7.62
CA LYS A 772 -27.11 -39.15 6.75
C LYS A 772 -27.83 -38.57 5.56
N LYS A 773 -28.43 -37.38 5.71
CA LYS A 773 -29.25 -36.74 4.66
C LYS A 773 -29.24 -35.23 4.80
N ILE A 774 -29.23 -34.54 3.68
CA ILE A 774 -29.49 -33.12 3.56
C ILE A 774 -30.94 -32.95 3.11
N ARG A 775 -31.84 -32.43 3.97
CA ARG A 775 -33.25 -32.22 3.69
C ARG A 775 -33.55 -30.77 3.35
N GLY A 776 -33.73 -30.55 2.07
CA GLY A 776 -34.07 -29.22 1.58
C GLY A 776 -32.85 -28.35 1.33
N ILE A 777 -32.73 -27.91 0.09
CA ILE A 777 -31.71 -26.98 -0.37
C ILE A 777 -32.37 -25.61 -0.50
N PRO A 778 -31.71 -24.56 -0.04
CA PRO A 778 -32.16 -23.19 -0.29
C PRO A 778 -32.27 -22.90 -1.79
N PRO A 779 -33.20 -22.05 -2.21
CA PRO A 779 -33.45 -21.82 -3.64
C PRO A 779 -32.27 -21.14 -4.38
N ASN A 780 -31.43 -20.42 -3.66
CA ASN A 780 -30.31 -19.67 -4.23
C ASN A 780 -28.94 -20.20 -3.78
N LEU A 781 -28.88 -21.49 -3.39
CA LEU A 781 -27.61 -22.10 -2.99
C LEU A 781 -26.70 -22.26 -4.22
N GLU A 782 -25.52 -21.65 -4.16
CA GLU A 782 -24.48 -21.70 -5.20
C GLU A 782 -23.43 -22.77 -4.89
N THR A 783 -22.99 -22.82 -3.62
CA THR A 783 -21.91 -23.72 -3.19
C THR A 783 -22.38 -24.67 -2.09
N LEU A 784 -22.17 -25.96 -2.31
CA LEU A 784 -22.31 -27.00 -1.29
C LEU A 784 -21.02 -27.81 -1.19
N CYS A 785 -20.29 -27.65 -0.11
CA CYS A 785 -19.11 -28.44 0.21
C CYS A 785 -19.46 -29.41 1.35
N VAL A 786 -19.32 -30.70 1.08
CA VAL A 786 -19.65 -31.79 2.02
C VAL A 786 -18.51 -32.81 1.97
N THR A 787 -17.40 -32.49 2.64
CA THR A 787 -16.19 -33.31 2.62
C THR A 787 -16.09 -34.21 3.85
N ASP A 788 -15.55 -35.42 3.71
CA ASP A 788 -15.35 -36.39 4.79
C ASP A 788 -16.63 -36.75 5.60
N CYS A 789 -17.82 -36.61 4.99
CA CYS A 789 -19.09 -37.00 5.59
C CYS A 789 -19.39 -38.47 5.33
N THR A 790 -18.76 -39.38 6.09
CA THR A 790 -18.69 -40.81 5.78
C THR A 790 -20.04 -41.55 5.83
N SER A 791 -21.04 -41.06 6.56
CA SER A 791 -22.38 -41.66 6.61
C SER A 791 -23.38 -41.12 5.58
N LEU A 792 -23.01 -40.10 4.82
CA LEU A 792 -23.89 -39.46 3.85
C LEU A 792 -24.17 -40.39 2.67
N ARG A 793 -25.44 -40.59 2.31
CA ARG A 793 -25.85 -41.54 1.26
C ARG A 793 -26.50 -40.89 0.05
N TRP A 794 -27.01 -39.69 0.18
CA TRP A 794 -27.80 -39.00 -0.82
C TRP A 794 -27.67 -37.49 -0.71
N ILE A 795 -27.48 -36.83 -1.86
CA ILE A 795 -27.39 -35.38 -2.02
C ILE A 795 -28.23 -34.97 -3.24
N PRO A 796 -29.01 -33.88 -3.14
CA PRO A 796 -29.65 -33.26 -4.31
C PRO A 796 -28.65 -32.42 -5.08
N LEU A 797 -28.72 -32.40 -6.41
CA LEU A 797 -27.89 -31.61 -7.30
C LEU A 797 -28.72 -30.53 -7.97
N ASN A 798 -28.66 -29.32 -7.49
CA ASN A 798 -29.16 -28.10 -8.18
C ASN A 798 -28.32 -26.92 -7.74
N ILE A 799 -27.00 -27.00 -7.93
CA ILE A 799 -26.02 -26.14 -7.29
C ILE A 799 -24.90 -25.86 -8.28
N GLU A 800 -24.34 -24.68 -8.24
CA GLU A 800 -23.24 -24.27 -9.15
C GLU A 800 -21.90 -24.91 -8.78
N GLU A 801 -21.59 -25.03 -7.48
CA GLU A 801 -20.38 -25.68 -6.98
C GLU A 801 -20.73 -26.76 -5.96
N LEU A 802 -20.35 -28.02 -6.25
CA LEU A 802 -20.54 -29.14 -5.37
C LEU A 802 -19.22 -29.86 -5.10
N ASP A 803 -18.82 -29.92 -3.83
CA ASP A 803 -17.69 -30.69 -3.36
C ASP A 803 -18.15 -31.74 -2.35
N VAL A 804 -17.94 -33.04 -2.67
CA VAL A 804 -18.34 -34.18 -1.84
C VAL A 804 -17.15 -35.14 -1.63
N GLU A 805 -15.95 -34.62 -1.59
CA GLU A 805 -14.75 -35.43 -1.43
C GLU A 805 -14.80 -36.30 -0.18
N CYS A 806 -14.28 -37.51 -0.28
CA CYS A 806 -14.19 -38.48 0.81
C CYS A 806 -15.54 -38.90 1.47
N CYS A 807 -16.67 -38.65 0.83
CA CYS A 807 -17.97 -39.16 1.27
C CYS A 807 -18.13 -40.63 0.84
N ILE A 808 -17.43 -41.53 1.52
CA ILE A 808 -17.31 -42.92 1.12
C ILE A 808 -18.65 -43.71 1.02
N SER A 809 -19.67 -43.31 1.81
CA SER A 809 -21.00 -43.96 1.75
C SER A 809 -21.95 -43.34 0.72
N LEU A 810 -21.56 -42.33 -0.02
CA LEU A 810 -22.41 -41.61 -0.98
C LEU A 810 -22.74 -42.52 -2.16
N LYS A 811 -24.04 -42.74 -2.39
CA LYS A 811 -24.55 -43.64 -3.43
C LYS A 811 -25.21 -42.88 -4.57
N VAL A 812 -25.97 -41.88 -4.24
CA VAL A 812 -26.85 -41.17 -5.16
C VAL A 812 -26.66 -39.67 -5.05
N ILE A 813 -26.38 -39.04 -6.17
CA ILE A 813 -26.51 -37.63 -6.38
C ILE A 813 -27.78 -37.45 -7.22
N ASP A 814 -28.77 -36.75 -6.68
CA ASP A 814 -30.10 -36.65 -7.28
C ASP A 814 -30.15 -35.50 -8.28
N PHE A 815 -30.32 -35.83 -9.53
CA PHE A 815 -30.41 -34.89 -10.64
C PHE A 815 -31.85 -34.49 -10.98
N THR A 816 -32.83 -34.76 -10.11
CA THR A 816 -34.22 -34.42 -10.42
C THR A 816 -34.41 -32.92 -10.58
N PRO A 817 -35.09 -32.47 -11.66
CA PRO A 817 -35.38 -31.09 -11.85
C PRO A 817 -36.34 -30.52 -10.78
N PRO A 818 -36.25 -29.23 -10.42
CA PRO A 818 -37.23 -28.63 -9.56
C PRO A 818 -38.62 -28.70 -10.16
N PRO A 819 -39.69 -28.73 -9.32
CA PRO A 819 -41.09 -29.01 -9.76
C PRO A 819 -41.65 -28.05 -10.83
N ALA A 820 -40.96 -26.97 -11.16
CA ALA A 820 -41.39 -25.95 -12.12
C ALA A 820 -40.79 -26.14 -13.54
N CYS A 821 -39.89 -27.08 -13.76
CA CYS A 821 -39.23 -27.28 -15.07
C CYS A 821 -39.95 -28.34 -15.93
N THR A 822 -40.47 -27.88 -17.07
CA THR A 822 -41.24 -28.77 -17.99
C THR A 822 -40.47 -29.22 -19.27
N ARG A 823 -39.15 -28.99 -19.32
CA ARG A 823 -38.30 -29.41 -20.45
C ARG A 823 -37.12 -30.24 -19.94
N GLU A 824 -36.51 -31.03 -20.87
CA GLU A 824 -35.26 -31.77 -20.61
C GLU A 824 -34.26 -30.91 -19.88
N TRP A 825 -34.14 -31.17 -18.58
CA TRP A 825 -33.29 -30.40 -17.68
C TRP A 825 -31.92 -31.04 -17.65
N ILE A 826 -30.94 -30.38 -18.18
CA ILE A 826 -29.52 -30.67 -18.00
C ILE A 826 -29.02 -29.76 -16.88
N PRO A 827 -28.29 -30.26 -15.89
CA PRO A 827 -27.69 -29.38 -14.85
C PRO A 827 -26.56 -28.57 -15.47
N SER A 828 -26.93 -27.60 -16.35
CA SER A 828 -26.00 -26.72 -17.07
C SER A 828 -25.27 -25.78 -16.15
N ASN A 829 -25.74 -25.57 -14.92
CA ASN A 829 -25.20 -24.59 -13.98
C ASN A 829 -24.07 -25.11 -13.11
N VAL A 830 -23.73 -26.40 -13.14
CA VAL A 830 -22.64 -26.94 -12.32
C VAL A 830 -21.31 -26.56 -12.95
N GLY A 831 -20.62 -25.58 -12.35
CA GLY A 831 -19.31 -25.11 -12.77
C GLY A 831 -18.15 -25.91 -12.18
N LYS A 832 -18.27 -26.29 -10.88
CA LYS A 832 -17.24 -27.07 -10.20
C LYS A 832 -17.88 -28.25 -9.46
N PHE A 833 -17.32 -29.43 -9.68
CA PHE A 833 -17.75 -30.66 -9.04
C PHE A 833 -16.56 -31.50 -8.61
N SER A 834 -16.53 -31.92 -7.34
CA SER A 834 -15.51 -32.85 -6.82
C SER A 834 -16.15 -33.96 -6.03
N ALA A 835 -15.85 -35.21 -6.39
CA ALA A 835 -16.29 -36.43 -5.70
C ALA A 835 -15.14 -37.42 -5.51
N ILE A 836 -13.96 -36.93 -5.20
CA ILE A 836 -12.76 -37.76 -4.96
C ILE A 836 -13.03 -38.70 -3.78
N ASN A 837 -12.62 -39.97 -3.89
CA ASN A 837 -12.83 -41.00 -2.87
C ASN A 837 -14.32 -41.39 -2.60
N CYS A 838 -15.28 -41.01 -3.46
CA CYS A 838 -16.66 -41.45 -3.37
C CYS A 838 -16.85 -42.80 -4.12
N GLU A 839 -16.40 -43.89 -3.52
CA GLU A 839 -16.29 -45.18 -4.21
C GLU A 839 -17.64 -45.86 -4.50
N TYR A 840 -18.69 -45.58 -3.71
CA TYR A 840 -19.99 -46.25 -3.76
C TYR A 840 -21.03 -45.56 -4.64
N LEU A 841 -20.65 -44.55 -5.42
CA LEU A 841 -21.54 -43.93 -6.42
C LEU A 841 -22.08 -44.98 -7.39
N THR A 842 -23.39 -44.96 -7.62
CA THR A 842 -24.02 -45.90 -8.56
C THR A 842 -23.54 -45.72 -9.99
N SER A 843 -23.65 -46.80 -10.81
CA SER A 843 -23.29 -46.77 -12.23
C SER A 843 -24.06 -45.71 -13.00
N GLU A 844 -25.35 -45.51 -12.66
CA GLU A 844 -26.21 -44.49 -13.26
C GLU A 844 -25.69 -43.06 -12.93
N CYS A 845 -25.37 -42.77 -11.66
CA CYS A 845 -24.81 -41.48 -11.27
C CYS A 845 -23.49 -41.20 -12.00
N ARG A 846 -22.58 -42.17 -12.07
CA ARG A 846 -21.31 -42.00 -12.77
C ARG A 846 -21.51 -41.72 -14.25
N SER A 847 -22.43 -42.45 -14.92
CA SER A 847 -22.75 -42.26 -16.31
C SER A 847 -23.32 -40.85 -16.59
N MET A 848 -24.19 -40.36 -15.70
CA MET A 848 -24.76 -39.01 -15.82
C MET A 848 -23.70 -37.94 -15.66
N LEU A 849 -22.79 -38.08 -14.68
CA LEU A 849 -21.69 -37.14 -14.44
C LEU A 849 -20.64 -37.14 -15.56
N LEU A 850 -20.53 -38.18 -16.32
CA LEU A 850 -19.62 -38.31 -17.47
C LEU A 850 -20.33 -38.06 -18.82
N ASN A 851 -21.56 -37.55 -18.82
CA ASN A 851 -22.29 -37.22 -20.05
C ASN A 851 -21.67 -36.05 -20.80
N LYS A 852 -21.44 -36.19 -22.10
CA LYS A 852 -20.88 -35.18 -22.99
C LYS A 852 -21.61 -33.85 -22.92
N GLU A 853 -22.93 -33.84 -22.92
CA GLU A 853 -23.78 -32.63 -22.89
C GLU A 853 -23.59 -31.79 -21.64
N LEU A 854 -23.31 -32.44 -20.48
CA LEU A 854 -23.01 -31.73 -19.23
C LEU A 854 -21.69 -30.95 -19.30
N HIS A 855 -20.73 -31.47 -20.05
CA HIS A 855 -19.38 -30.93 -20.16
C HIS A 855 -19.22 -29.91 -21.31
N GLU A 856 -20.07 -29.96 -22.32
CA GLU A 856 -20.06 -29.06 -23.48
C GLU A 856 -20.94 -27.81 -23.29
N ALA A 857 -21.73 -27.73 -22.22
CA ALA A 857 -22.52 -26.54 -21.93
C ALA A 857 -21.60 -25.35 -21.63
N ASP A 858 -22.05 -24.12 -22.02
CA ASP A 858 -21.29 -22.89 -21.89
C ASP A 858 -20.75 -22.61 -20.45
N GLY A 859 -19.49 -22.14 -20.36
CA GLY A 859 -18.83 -21.75 -19.12
C GLY A 859 -17.66 -22.63 -18.71
N TYR A 860 -16.89 -22.15 -17.70
CA TYR A 860 -15.80 -22.90 -17.10
C TYR A 860 -16.33 -24.05 -16.25
N LYS A 861 -15.86 -25.28 -16.52
CA LYS A 861 -16.29 -26.47 -15.79
C LYS A 861 -15.09 -27.28 -15.31
N LEU A 862 -15.11 -27.66 -14.03
CA LEU A 862 -14.10 -28.49 -13.40
C LEU A 862 -14.75 -29.67 -12.67
N PHE A 863 -14.50 -30.90 -13.16
CA PHE A 863 -15.03 -32.13 -12.56
C PHE A 863 -13.89 -33.02 -12.08
N ARG A 864 -13.97 -33.47 -10.82
CA ARG A 864 -13.05 -34.44 -10.22
C ARG A 864 -13.85 -35.66 -9.77
N LEU A 865 -13.65 -36.77 -10.42
CA LEU A 865 -14.44 -37.96 -10.24
C LEU A 865 -13.57 -39.21 -9.95
N PRO A 866 -14.05 -40.17 -9.14
CA PRO A 866 -13.37 -41.45 -9.05
C PRO A 866 -13.54 -42.22 -10.37
N GLY A 867 -12.44 -42.65 -11.01
CA GLY A 867 -12.51 -43.42 -12.25
C GLY A 867 -11.17 -43.97 -12.71
N THR A 868 -11.20 -44.91 -13.67
CA THR A 868 -10.00 -45.59 -14.16
C THR A 868 -9.75 -45.37 -15.65
N SER A 869 -10.65 -44.67 -16.37
CA SER A 869 -10.54 -44.45 -17.81
C SER A 869 -11.15 -43.11 -18.22
N ILE A 870 -10.58 -42.51 -19.24
CA ILE A 870 -11.13 -41.33 -19.91
C ILE A 870 -12.40 -41.74 -20.68
N PRO A 871 -13.49 -40.93 -20.65
CA PRO A 871 -14.70 -41.24 -21.42
C PRO A 871 -14.44 -41.36 -22.93
N GLU A 872 -15.14 -42.25 -23.58
CA GLU A 872 -14.95 -42.61 -25.02
C GLU A 872 -15.24 -41.43 -25.99
N TRP A 873 -15.97 -40.41 -25.55
CA TRP A 873 -16.28 -39.24 -26.38
C TRP A 873 -15.18 -38.23 -26.48
N PHE A 874 -14.02 -38.42 -25.77
CA PHE A 874 -12.82 -37.61 -25.98
C PHE A 874 -12.11 -38.04 -27.27
N GLU A 875 -11.89 -37.09 -28.18
CA GLU A 875 -11.34 -37.35 -29.52
C GLU A 875 -9.82 -37.65 -29.51
N HIS A 876 -9.11 -37.18 -28.50
CA HIS A 876 -7.66 -37.37 -28.41
C HIS A 876 -7.23 -37.85 -27.04
N CYS A 877 -6.64 -39.02 -26.96
CA CYS A 877 -6.08 -39.62 -25.76
C CYS A 877 -4.57 -39.84 -25.91
N ILE A 878 -3.76 -39.35 -25.00
CA ILE A 878 -2.30 -39.52 -24.98
C ILE A 878 -1.86 -39.99 -23.59
N ASN A 879 -0.94 -40.96 -23.55
CA ASN A 879 -0.25 -41.35 -22.33
C ASN A 879 0.95 -40.43 -22.13
N GLY A 880 0.86 -39.47 -21.20
CA GLY A 880 1.92 -38.50 -20.90
C GLY A 880 1.43 -37.33 -20.10
N SER A 881 2.35 -36.48 -19.67
CA SER A 881 2.07 -35.26 -18.88
C SER A 881 1.69 -34.07 -19.73
N SER A 882 1.66 -34.18 -21.05
CA SER A 882 1.35 -33.06 -21.93
C SER A 882 0.60 -33.50 -23.19
N ILE A 883 -0.33 -32.66 -23.62
CA ILE A 883 -1.04 -32.80 -24.92
C ILE A 883 -0.84 -31.51 -25.71
N SER A 884 -0.63 -31.63 -27.03
CA SER A 884 -0.48 -30.49 -27.91
C SER A 884 -1.37 -30.60 -29.14
N PHE A 885 -1.95 -29.48 -29.57
CA PHE A 885 -2.78 -29.40 -30.75
C PHE A 885 -2.67 -28.07 -31.47
N TRP A 886 -3.10 -28.01 -32.74
CA TRP A 886 -3.02 -26.84 -33.59
C TRP A 886 -4.42 -26.34 -33.95
N PHE A 887 -4.63 -25.01 -33.97
CA PHE A 887 -5.88 -24.42 -34.39
C PHE A 887 -5.68 -23.19 -35.30
N ARG A 888 -6.68 -22.88 -36.11
CA ARG A 888 -6.71 -21.71 -36.99
C ARG A 888 -7.71 -20.66 -36.47
N ASN A 889 -7.34 -19.40 -36.49
CA ASN A 889 -8.17 -18.19 -36.34
C ASN A 889 -8.90 -17.93 -35.04
N LYS A 890 -9.42 -18.91 -34.31
CA LYS A 890 -10.07 -18.72 -33.00
C LYS A 890 -9.67 -19.83 -32.05
N PHE A 891 -9.48 -19.48 -30.78
CA PHE A 891 -9.22 -20.46 -29.75
C PHE A 891 -10.45 -21.37 -29.61
N PRO A 892 -10.33 -22.70 -29.77
CA PRO A 892 -11.46 -23.60 -29.61
C PRO A 892 -11.86 -23.73 -28.14
N VAL A 893 -13.11 -24.09 -27.88
CA VAL A 893 -13.53 -24.62 -26.58
C VAL A 893 -12.83 -25.95 -26.38
N ILE A 894 -12.07 -26.09 -25.29
CA ILE A 894 -11.26 -27.27 -25.01
C ILE A 894 -11.77 -27.94 -23.75
N SER A 895 -12.03 -29.24 -23.85
CA SER A 895 -12.27 -30.12 -22.71
C SER A 895 -11.05 -31.00 -22.48
N LEU A 896 -10.45 -30.90 -21.29
CA LEU A 896 -9.29 -31.72 -20.91
C LEU A 896 -9.71 -32.74 -19.85
N SER A 897 -9.34 -34.00 -20.02
CA SER A 897 -9.53 -35.05 -19.03
C SER A 897 -8.19 -35.72 -18.75
N CYS A 898 -7.82 -35.82 -17.50
CA CYS A 898 -6.58 -36.45 -17.07
C CYS A 898 -6.89 -37.57 -16.06
N VAL A 899 -6.23 -38.72 -16.20
CA VAL A 899 -6.32 -39.81 -15.25
C VAL A 899 -5.00 -39.92 -14.49
N PHE A 900 -5.05 -39.81 -13.18
CA PHE A 900 -3.89 -39.92 -12.32
C PHE A 900 -3.90 -41.20 -11.51
N ALA A 901 -2.77 -41.90 -11.47
CA ALA A 901 -2.59 -43.12 -10.70
C ALA A 901 -1.79 -42.83 -9.41
N GLY A 902 -2.34 -43.19 -8.27
CA GLY A 902 -1.54 -43.31 -7.03
C GLY A 902 -1.22 -42.08 -6.22
N LEU A 903 -1.98 -40.99 -6.36
CA LEU A 903 -1.78 -39.78 -5.54
C LEU A 903 -2.79 -39.72 -4.38
N GLU A 904 -2.27 -39.70 -3.15
CA GLU A 904 -3.04 -39.17 -2.02
C GLU A 904 -3.08 -37.65 -2.18
N LEU A 905 -4.24 -37.11 -2.61
CA LEU A 905 -4.46 -35.68 -2.84
C LEU A 905 -4.69 -34.89 -1.53
N TYR A 906 -4.00 -35.23 -0.48
CA TYR A 906 -3.95 -34.42 0.73
C TYR A 906 -2.92 -33.29 0.58
N ALA A 907 -3.34 -32.13 0.11
CA ALA A 907 -2.56 -30.90 -0.04
C ALA A 907 -1.61 -30.81 -1.26
N GLY A 908 -2.17 -30.71 -2.45
CA GLY A 908 -1.42 -30.32 -3.65
C GLY A 908 -2.32 -29.58 -4.63
N GLU A 909 -1.81 -28.56 -5.30
CA GLU A 909 -2.51 -27.86 -6.39
C GLU A 909 -2.05 -28.40 -7.74
N LEU A 910 -2.99 -28.62 -8.64
CA LEU A 910 -2.72 -29.03 -10.00
C LEU A 910 -2.56 -27.79 -10.87
N PHE A 911 -1.38 -27.61 -11.45
CA PHE A 911 -1.11 -26.51 -12.37
C PHE A 911 -1.20 -26.98 -13.81
N TYR A 912 -1.81 -26.17 -14.66
CA TYR A 912 -1.89 -26.37 -16.10
C TYR A 912 -1.21 -25.20 -16.80
N ASP A 913 -0.18 -25.49 -17.57
CA ASP A 913 0.48 -24.47 -18.38
C ASP A 913 0.01 -24.59 -19.83
N LEU A 914 -0.50 -23.51 -20.37
CA LEU A 914 -0.93 -23.39 -21.76
C LEU A 914 0.08 -22.54 -22.52
N VAL A 915 0.78 -23.15 -23.48
CA VAL A 915 1.78 -22.46 -24.28
C VAL A 915 1.26 -22.26 -25.71
N LEU A 916 1.17 -20.99 -26.14
CA LEU A 916 0.79 -20.61 -27.50
C LEU A 916 2.01 -20.23 -28.33
N SER A 917 2.17 -20.79 -29.54
CA SER A 917 3.22 -20.40 -30.48
C SER A 917 2.66 -19.62 -31.68
N GLU A 918 3.31 -18.52 -32.07
CA GLU A 918 2.94 -17.70 -33.22
C GLU A 918 3.57 -18.22 -34.50
N ASN A 919 2.74 -18.76 -35.40
CA ASN A 919 2.94 -18.84 -36.83
C ASN A 919 1.53 -18.86 -37.45
N GLU A 920 1.35 -19.04 -38.76
CA GLU A 920 0.05 -19.12 -39.42
C GLU A 920 -0.93 -20.13 -38.79
N TRP A 921 -0.41 -21.00 -37.89
CA TRP A 921 -1.14 -21.92 -37.01
C TRP A 921 -0.79 -21.66 -35.57
N ASN A 922 -1.79 -21.47 -34.73
CA ASN A 922 -1.59 -21.36 -33.29
C ASN A 922 -1.44 -22.77 -32.67
N HIS A 923 -0.36 -22.97 -31.93
CA HIS A 923 -0.05 -24.21 -31.25
C HIS A 923 -0.27 -24.13 -29.76
N VAL A 924 -1.04 -25.02 -29.20
CA VAL A 924 -1.30 -25.08 -27.74
C VAL A 924 -0.64 -26.35 -27.21
N VAL A 925 0.14 -26.16 -26.14
CA VAL A 925 0.69 -27.25 -25.33
C VAL A 925 0.09 -27.13 -23.93
N CYS A 926 -0.66 -28.12 -23.51
CA CYS A 926 -1.16 -28.22 -22.15
C CYS A 926 -0.25 -29.17 -21.37
N THR A 927 0.39 -28.67 -20.31
CA THR A 927 1.20 -29.49 -19.40
C THR A 927 0.55 -29.53 -18.03
N THR A 928 0.57 -30.66 -17.38
CA THR A 928 0.09 -30.83 -16.01
C THR A 928 1.28 -31.01 -15.09
N SER A 929 1.40 -30.17 -14.06
CA SER A 929 2.38 -30.31 -13.00
C SER A 929 1.69 -30.30 -11.63
N TRP A 930 2.14 -31.17 -10.74
CA TRP A 930 1.67 -31.24 -9.37
C TRP A 930 2.76 -30.71 -8.43
N VAL A 931 2.40 -29.74 -7.58
CA VAL A 931 3.33 -29.17 -6.60
C VAL A 931 2.77 -29.42 -5.20
N PRO A 932 3.44 -30.23 -4.36
CA PRO A 932 3.03 -30.43 -2.99
C PRO A 932 3.22 -29.13 -2.19
N GLN A 933 2.20 -28.70 -1.46
CA GLN A 933 2.31 -27.54 -0.56
C GLN A 933 2.91 -27.95 0.80
N PRO A 934 3.84 -27.19 1.39
CA PRO A 934 4.32 -27.46 2.74
C PRO A 934 3.22 -27.12 3.77
N ILE A 935 3.04 -28.00 4.75
CA ILE A 935 1.98 -28.03 5.79
C ILE A 935 1.99 -26.82 6.76
N LYS A 936 2.46 -25.65 6.38
CA LYS A 936 2.39 -24.45 7.23
C LYS A 936 2.14 -23.21 6.38
N GLN A 937 0.87 -22.92 6.18
CA GLN A 937 0.27 -21.58 6.13
C GLN A 937 -1.12 -21.67 5.51
N ILE A 938 -2.10 -21.94 6.33
CA ILE A 938 -3.51 -21.81 5.99
C ILE A 938 -3.87 -20.36 6.15
N GLY A 939 -4.24 -19.73 5.08
CA GLY A 939 -4.82 -18.40 5.09
C GLY A 939 -4.40 -17.51 3.93
N ILE A 940 -4.68 -17.91 2.67
CA ILE A 940 -4.77 -16.96 1.56
C ILE A 940 -5.79 -17.51 0.54
N HIS A 941 -6.67 -16.64 0.11
CA HIS A 941 -7.70 -16.89 -0.89
C HIS A 941 -7.15 -17.50 -2.18
N LYS A 942 -7.86 -18.50 -2.68
CA LYS A 942 -7.61 -19.14 -3.98
C LYS A 942 -7.79 -18.12 -5.09
N SER A 943 -6.74 -17.86 -5.85
CA SER A 943 -6.82 -17.34 -7.20
C SER A 943 -6.04 -18.28 -8.10
N GLU A 944 -6.73 -18.96 -9.00
CA GLU A 944 -6.08 -19.79 -10.02
C GLU A 944 -5.46 -18.85 -11.06
N ILE A 945 -4.13 -18.93 -11.22
CA ILE A 945 -3.38 -18.14 -12.20
C ILE A 945 -3.06 -19.05 -13.38
N PHE A 946 -3.64 -18.73 -14.53
CA PHE A 946 -3.20 -19.34 -15.80
C PHE A 946 -2.11 -18.46 -16.41
N THR A 947 -0.93 -19.00 -16.62
CA THR A 947 0.15 -18.31 -17.32
C THR A 947 0.26 -18.83 -18.74
N ILE A 948 -0.09 -18.00 -19.70
CA ILE A 948 0.05 -18.32 -21.14
C ILE A 948 1.41 -17.81 -21.61
N TYR A 949 2.29 -18.68 -22.05
CA TYR A 949 3.58 -18.34 -22.64
C TYR A 949 3.52 -18.37 -24.17
N GLN A 950 3.95 -17.28 -24.77
CA GLN A 950 4.10 -17.19 -26.21
C GLN A 950 5.58 -17.44 -26.59
N HIS A 951 5.83 -18.43 -27.44
CA HIS A 951 7.17 -18.73 -27.94
C HIS A 951 7.52 -17.72 -29.06
N GLY A 952 8.39 -16.73 -28.75
CA GLY A 952 8.75 -15.66 -29.67
C GLY A 952 9.14 -14.33 -29.00
N GLY A 953 9.58 -14.34 -27.77
CA GLY A 953 10.32 -13.19 -27.17
C GLY A 953 9.53 -11.95 -26.76
N LYS A 954 8.18 -11.97 -26.79
CA LYS A 954 7.38 -10.88 -26.20
C LYS A 954 6.27 -11.47 -25.32
N ARG A 955 6.42 -11.23 -24.03
CA ARG A 955 5.43 -11.54 -23.00
C ARG A 955 4.19 -10.66 -23.20
N ARG A 956 3.03 -11.26 -23.43
CA ARG A 956 1.73 -10.59 -23.28
C ARG A 956 0.93 -11.36 -22.26
N ASP A 957 0.72 -10.74 -21.12
CA ASP A 957 -0.17 -11.28 -20.08
C ASP A 957 -1.63 -11.04 -20.51
N TRP A 958 -2.36 -12.10 -20.72
CA TRP A 958 -3.79 -12.06 -20.97
C TRP A 958 -4.48 -12.49 -19.66
N CYS A 959 -5.18 -11.57 -19.04
CA CYS A 959 -6.09 -11.90 -17.94
C CYS A 959 -7.47 -12.19 -18.51
N LEU A 960 -7.96 -13.39 -18.29
CA LEU A 960 -9.38 -13.70 -18.43
C LEU A 960 -10.05 -13.20 -17.15
N SER A 961 -10.75 -12.06 -17.21
CA SER A 961 -11.59 -11.60 -16.12
C SER A 961 -12.93 -12.29 -16.18
N LEU A 962 -13.22 -13.08 -15.17
CA LEU A 962 -14.59 -13.49 -14.89
C LEU A 962 -15.37 -12.29 -14.31
N PRO A 963 -16.61 -12.06 -14.69
CA PRO A 963 -17.39 -10.95 -14.18
C PRO A 963 -17.71 -11.19 -12.70
N GLY A 964 -17.16 -10.38 -11.82
CA GLY A 964 -17.62 -10.29 -10.44
C GLY A 964 -16.58 -10.18 -9.33
N ASN A 965 -15.26 -10.32 -9.58
CA ASN A 965 -14.27 -10.12 -8.51
C ASN A 965 -13.07 -9.31 -9.01
N GLU A 966 -12.76 -8.23 -8.30
CA GLU A 966 -11.56 -7.43 -8.52
C GLU A 966 -10.31 -8.26 -8.23
N MET A 967 -9.47 -8.43 -9.25
CA MET A 967 -8.22 -9.17 -9.17
C MET A 967 -7.09 -8.22 -8.80
N TYR A 968 -6.51 -8.37 -7.62
CA TYR A 968 -5.25 -7.72 -7.24
C TYR A 968 -4.07 -8.55 -7.74
N MET A 969 -3.30 -8.00 -8.67
CA MET A 969 -2.01 -8.56 -9.07
C MET A 969 -0.95 -8.19 -8.03
N SER A 970 -0.41 -9.15 -7.31
CA SER A 970 0.90 -9.01 -6.69
C SER A 970 1.96 -9.42 -7.70
N MET A 971 2.82 -8.48 -8.10
CA MET A 971 4.01 -8.81 -8.89
C MET A 971 4.96 -9.65 -8.03
N VAL A 972 5.03 -10.92 -8.28
CA VAL A 972 6.16 -11.76 -7.85
C VAL A 972 7.35 -11.41 -8.74
N ASN A 973 8.43 -11.02 -8.11
CA ASN A 973 9.67 -10.56 -8.75
C ASN A 973 10.31 -11.73 -9.50
N THR A 974 10.12 -11.80 -10.81
CA THR A 974 10.62 -12.86 -11.69
C THR A 974 12.14 -12.81 -11.96
N SER A 975 12.89 -12.02 -11.19
CA SER A 975 14.35 -11.96 -11.29
C SER A 975 15.08 -13.21 -10.78
N PHE A 976 14.37 -14.18 -10.20
CA PHE A 976 14.97 -15.42 -9.70
C PHE A 976 14.93 -16.58 -10.70
N LEU A 977 14.18 -16.45 -11.80
CA LEU A 977 14.02 -17.54 -12.80
C LEU A 977 14.84 -17.35 -14.09
N GLU A 978 15.54 -16.24 -14.25
CA GLU A 978 16.34 -15.98 -15.47
C GLU A 978 17.74 -16.60 -15.45
N ASN A 979 18.20 -17.19 -14.34
CA ASN A 979 19.55 -17.72 -14.21
C ASN A 979 19.67 -19.23 -13.98
N THR A 980 18.59 -19.98 -14.01
CA THR A 980 18.65 -21.46 -13.95
C THR A 980 18.53 -22.04 -15.36
N SER A 981 19.59 -22.68 -15.80
CA SER A 981 19.62 -23.38 -17.08
C SER A 981 18.63 -24.54 -17.08
N ARG A 982 17.99 -24.81 -18.21
CA ARG A 982 17.02 -25.90 -18.46
C ARG A 982 17.46 -27.28 -17.97
N ALA A 983 18.73 -27.48 -17.70
CA ALA A 983 19.31 -28.74 -17.22
C ALA A 983 19.14 -28.95 -15.70
N GLU A 984 19.07 -27.87 -14.90
CA GLU A 984 18.97 -27.97 -13.43
C GLU A 984 17.53 -28.26 -12.95
N LEU A 985 16.52 -27.96 -13.75
CA LEU A 985 15.13 -28.27 -13.42
C LEU A 985 14.77 -29.75 -13.62
N HIS A 986 15.58 -30.50 -14.37
CA HIS A 986 15.34 -31.95 -14.62
C HIS A 986 15.94 -32.88 -13.56
N GLU A 987 16.91 -32.44 -12.76
CA GLU A 987 17.61 -33.29 -11.78
C GLU A 987 17.03 -33.27 -10.36
N HIS A 988 16.12 -32.34 -10.02
CA HIS A 988 15.57 -32.23 -8.66
C HIS A 988 14.20 -32.90 -8.45
N ASN A 989 13.63 -33.59 -9.45
CA ASN A 989 12.30 -34.24 -9.37
C ASN A 989 12.36 -35.79 -9.25
N LEU A 990 13.43 -36.33 -8.71
CA LEU A 990 13.49 -37.76 -8.34
C LEU A 990 13.50 -37.91 -6.81
N LEU A 991 12.35 -37.68 -6.17
CA LEU A 991 12.09 -38.22 -4.83
C LEU A 991 11.24 -39.49 -4.96
N TYR A 992 11.86 -40.62 -4.67
CA TYR A 992 11.23 -41.91 -4.50
C TYR A 992 10.14 -41.83 -3.44
N ILE A 993 8.88 -41.99 -3.85
CA ILE A 993 7.76 -42.24 -2.94
C ILE A 993 7.33 -43.69 -3.15
N PRO A 994 7.25 -44.49 -2.09
CA PRO A 994 6.83 -45.88 -2.23
C PRO A 994 5.37 -45.98 -2.68
N ILE A 995 5.15 -46.79 -3.71
CA ILE A 995 3.85 -47.08 -4.31
C ILE A 995 3.00 -47.82 -3.29
N LEU A 996 2.00 -47.15 -2.72
CA LEU A 996 0.93 -47.76 -1.96
C LEU A 996 -0.39 -47.67 -2.75
N LYS A 997 -0.83 -48.84 -3.22
CA LYS A 997 -2.15 -49.21 -3.79
C LYS A 997 -2.78 -48.29 -4.83
N ASN A 998 -2.86 -48.79 -6.04
CA ASN A 998 -3.52 -48.26 -7.24
C ASN A 998 -4.92 -47.67 -6.98
N LYS A 999 -5.02 -46.36 -6.75
CA LYS A 999 -6.26 -45.60 -6.93
C LYS A 999 -6.06 -44.63 -8.07
N MET A 1000 -6.99 -44.62 -9.02
CA MET A 1000 -6.98 -43.72 -10.18
C MET A 1000 -8.11 -42.69 -10.01
N TYR A 1001 -7.83 -41.45 -10.38
CA TYR A 1001 -8.82 -40.36 -10.37
C TYR A 1001 -8.88 -39.72 -11.75
N ILE A 1002 -10.09 -39.32 -12.14
CA ILE A 1002 -10.31 -38.58 -13.39
C ILE A 1002 -10.52 -37.13 -13.03
N VAL A 1003 -9.73 -36.24 -13.60
CA VAL A 1003 -9.93 -34.80 -13.53
C VAL A 1003 -10.30 -34.31 -14.92
N HIS A 1004 -11.46 -33.69 -15.03
CA HIS A 1004 -11.99 -33.17 -16.26
C HIS A 1004 -12.17 -31.63 -16.14
N MET A 1005 -11.66 -30.88 -17.09
CA MET A 1005 -11.78 -29.44 -17.19
C MET A 1005 -12.25 -29.07 -18.60
N ALA A 1006 -13.32 -28.28 -18.71
CA ALA A 1006 -13.75 -27.66 -19.95
C ALA A 1006 -13.49 -26.14 -19.84
N ILE A 1007 -12.79 -25.59 -20.83
CA ILE A 1007 -12.42 -24.17 -20.91
C ILE A 1007 -13.03 -23.55 -22.16
#